data_b6ea42ec76df14dfc82b1898ed2ffa07
#
_entry.id   b6ea42ec76df14dfc82b1898ed2ffa07
#
_cell.length_a   1.000
_cell.length_b   1.000
_cell.length_c   1.000
_cell.angle_alpha   90.00
_cell.angle_beta   90.00
_cell.angle_gamma   90.00
#
_symmetry.space_group_name_H-M   'P 1'
#
loop_
_entity.id
_entity.type
_entity.pdbx_description
1 polymer ?
#
loop_
_entity_poly.entity_id
_entity_poly.type
_entity_poly.pdbx_seq_one_letter_code
_entity_poly.pdbx_strand_id
1 'polypeptide(L)'
;MKKFLLYIVSLFIISQAYAQYESAGMPMKFTQVKQGMRRSASNLFIDLNADTTKVSFESSNRKFISGVTCHTDVSMNDGVTFVEGDLKIWRVGLRSQNAKGISLYFDKFLLPEGGKLFVYNPEQTIVYGAFTSENNNKENKLLIRPLASDSVVVEYQEPLGASFEAQLHISLATHELRGANKFNYSNECSPHATHEEKTEKLRQSVCMLFMVDDVESYWGSGALINNTEHKPYIYTAGHNLTSASVAARTVYYFNYEVPAQDENFQGSRQFTMSGSTLLARDSNVDFALAELYKMPPADYRPYMAGWNRSSSPKGPYMCIQHPYGDVKKVSYTDADYLPVTYFSLTSYKTYWDVQTWSEGVTEVGSSGSPLFDADGYIIGELTGGRSYCDTPHYDYFCQFSAAWNYFADENMQIATFISPNDTEMMSMEGYDPYAALQVKRLSNIKVGEDIGSYTVNSTPLVGHTYNKYTKFAEKYELKEPTLVYGVYMLPFRGKYDISIPITLEIYSGVDVPETLLSRTLVHPTEASFYRSGTPFVEDIVNYKKQEIYVPLEVPVTVNENLFVVLSLNYDNITTSNLFGMSCVIEENRDCTAYFYDNQWKPFTECPYGNLNVSIWLDPVVAKSKSTSIGEASESKSNFAIYPNPTQGEVFINPSFEGEYKLFDMTGKMVGSGVFDSQINIPIKGFYILELLPNTGEKETHKIICH
;
A
#
# COMPACT_ATOMS: atom_id res chain seq x y z
N MET A 1 -39.30 -25.75 -22.66
CA MET A 1 -38.72 -24.49 -22.17
C MET A 1 -37.51 -24.83 -21.31
N LYS A 2 -36.31 -24.89 -21.89
CA LYS A 2 -35.05 -25.11 -21.20
C LYS A 2 -34.40 -23.76 -21.00
N LYS A 3 -34.20 -23.38 -19.73
CA LYS A 3 -33.47 -22.16 -19.36
C LYS A 3 -31.98 -22.36 -19.67
N PHE A 4 -31.46 -21.58 -20.62
CA PHE A 4 -30.03 -21.44 -20.84
C PHE A 4 -29.47 -20.59 -19.71
N LEU A 5 -28.61 -21.18 -18.89
CA LEU A 5 -27.81 -20.47 -17.90
C LEU A 5 -26.55 -20.02 -18.62
N LEU A 6 -26.45 -18.74 -18.93
CA LEU A 6 -25.25 -18.13 -19.50
C LEU A 6 -24.23 -17.93 -18.33
N TYR A 7 -23.24 -18.79 -18.24
CA TYR A 7 -22.03 -18.50 -17.41
C TYR A 7 -21.15 -17.53 -18.19
N ILE A 8 -21.23 -16.27 -17.83
CA ILE A 8 -20.20 -15.28 -18.21
C ILE A 8 -19.01 -15.56 -17.29
N VAL A 9 -18.01 -16.27 -17.79
CA VAL A 9 -16.69 -16.32 -17.21
C VAL A 9 -16.03 -14.99 -17.52
N SER A 10 -16.19 -14.01 -16.64
CA SER A 10 -15.37 -12.79 -16.66
C SER A 10 -13.93 -13.20 -16.36
N LEU A 11 -13.09 -13.25 -17.40
CA LEU A 11 -11.64 -13.21 -17.24
C LEU A 11 -11.33 -11.85 -16.62
N PHE A 12 -11.16 -11.81 -15.31
CA PHE A 12 -10.46 -10.71 -14.68
C PHE A 12 -8.99 -10.76 -15.14
N ILE A 13 -8.67 -9.97 -16.16
CA ILE A 13 -7.31 -9.47 -16.34
C ILE A 13 -7.06 -8.70 -15.06
N ILE A 14 -6.21 -9.22 -14.20
CA ILE A 14 -5.66 -8.47 -13.07
C ILE A 14 -4.73 -7.42 -13.71
N SER A 15 -5.31 -6.30 -14.17
CA SER A 15 -4.55 -5.08 -14.25
C SER A 15 -4.22 -4.74 -12.81
N GLN A 16 -2.97 -4.90 -12.42
CA GLN A 16 -2.51 -4.48 -11.10
C GLN A 16 -2.80 -2.99 -10.99
N ALA A 17 -3.81 -2.64 -10.21
CA ALA A 17 -4.15 -1.27 -9.94
C ALA A 17 -3.19 -0.79 -8.84
N TYR A 18 -2.10 -0.17 -9.20
CA TYR A 18 -1.14 0.39 -8.27
C TYR A 18 -1.59 1.80 -7.85
N ALA A 19 -1.79 1.96 -6.57
CA ALA A 19 -2.09 3.25 -5.96
C ALA A 19 -0.91 3.65 -5.11
N GLN A 20 -0.38 4.85 -5.25
CA GLN A 20 0.88 5.32 -4.65
C GLN A 20 1.98 4.23 -4.50
N TYR A 21 1.98 3.26 -5.41
CA TYR A 21 2.91 2.16 -5.40
C TYR A 21 4.30 2.67 -5.81
N GLU A 22 5.25 2.44 -4.96
CA GLU A 22 6.64 2.80 -5.20
C GLU A 22 7.29 1.66 -5.97
N SER A 23 7.50 1.82 -7.28
CA SER A 23 8.12 0.79 -8.12
C SER A 23 9.63 0.81 -8.02
N ALA A 24 10.30 -0.19 -8.59
CA ALA A 24 11.75 -0.27 -8.58
C ALA A 24 12.44 0.91 -9.30
N GLY A 25 13.52 1.38 -8.74
CA GLY A 25 14.35 2.46 -9.26
C GLY A 25 14.94 3.30 -8.13
N MET A 26 15.85 4.19 -8.48
CA MET A 26 16.46 5.13 -7.54
C MET A 26 16.60 6.50 -8.21
N PRO A 27 16.47 7.59 -7.44
CA PRO A 27 16.84 8.90 -7.93
C PRO A 27 18.33 8.93 -8.22
N MET A 28 18.76 9.78 -9.15
CA MET A 28 20.19 9.98 -9.40
C MET A 28 20.85 10.67 -8.20
N LYS A 29 22.12 10.31 -7.94
CA LYS A 29 22.88 10.98 -6.88
C LYS A 29 22.87 12.50 -7.07
N PHE A 30 22.53 13.22 -6.03
CA PHE A 30 22.46 14.69 -6.04
C PHE A 30 23.82 15.35 -6.34
N THR A 31 24.93 14.67 -6.05
CA THR A 31 26.31 15.16 -6.27
C THR A 31 26.85 14.96 -7.67
N GLN A 32 26.18 14.19 -8.55
CA GLN A 32 26.64 13.89 -9.90
C GLN A 32 26.36 15.01 -10.92
N VAL A 33 25.73 16.10 -10.49
CA VAL A 33 25.58 17.30 -11.29
C VAL A 33 26.95 17.91 -11.59
N LYS A 34 27.38 17.86 -12.85
CA LYS A 34 28.68 18.36 -13.33
C LYS A 34 29.01 19.76 -12.77
N GLN A 35 30.30 20.03 -12.53
CA GLN A 35 30.83 21.29 -11.94
C GLN A 35 30.23 22.58 -12.53
N GLY A 36 29.70 22.59 -13.76
CA GLY A 36 29.02 23.72 -14.39
C GLY A 36 27.66 24.09 -13.75
N MET A 37 26.99 23.13 -13.09
CA MET A 37 25.67 23.35 -12.44
C MET A 37 25.80 23.73 -10.95
N ARG A 38 26.99 23.67 -10.33
CA ARG A 38 27.20 24.13 -8.93
C ARG A 38 26.79 25.58 -8.69
N ARG A 39 26.81 26.44 -9.74
CA ARG A 39 26.30 27.83 -9.66
C ARG A 39 24.77 27.92 -9.72
N SER A 40 24.09 26.86 -10.17
CA SER A 40 22.62 26.78 -10.25
C SER A 40 21.98 26.12 -9.03
N ALA A 41 22.75 25.50 -8.13
CA ALA A 41 22.19 24.80 -6.96
C ALA A 41 21.49 25.75 -5.95
N SER A 42 21.88 27.02 -5.90
CA SER A 42 21.18 28.05 -5.10
C SER A 42 19.80 28.42 -5.66
N ASN A 43 19.54 28.14 -6.93
CA ASN A 43 18.27 28.44 -7.61
C ASN A 43 17.38 27.19 -7.75
N LEU A 44 17.79 26.05 -7.20
CA LEU A 44 16.99 24.81 -7.29
C LEU A 44 15.80 24.85 -6.34
N PHE A 45 15.97 25.48 -5.16
CA PHE A 45 14.95 25.47 -4.12
C PHE A 45 14.04 26.69 -4.19
N ILE A 46 12.76 26.42 -4.18
CA ILE A 46 11.66 27.39 -4.03
C ILE A 46 11.28 27.38 -2.55
N ASP A 47 11.37 28.52 -1.89
CA ASP A 47 10.97 28.67 -0.49
C ASP A 47 9.45 28.78 -0.39
N LEU A 48 8.85 27.93 0.43
CA LEU A 48 7.40 27.92 0.70
C LEU A 48 7.09 28.98 1.76
N ASN A 49 6.09 29.81 1.49
CA ASN A 49 5.62 30.83 2.43
C ASN A 49 4.55 30.22 3.35
N ALA A 50 4.97 29.57 4.43
CA ALA A 50 4.07 29.01 5.42
C ALA A 50 3.64 30.06 6.44
N ASP A 51 2.35 30.36 6.49
CA ASP A 51 1.76 31.22 7.52
C ASP A 51 1.20 30.36 8.67
N THR A 52 2.05 30.01 9.60
CA THR A 52 1.71 29.16 10.76
C THR A 52 0.73 29.81 11.74
N THR A 53 0.44 31.12 11.58
CA THR A 53 -0.56 31.80 12.43
C THR A 53 -1.99 31.48 12.01
N LYS A 54 -2.21 30.90 10.84
CA LYS A 54 -3.53 30.52 10.34
C LYS A 54 -4.17 29.34 11.03
N VAL A 55 -3.39 28.53 11.73
CA VAL A 55 -3.88 27.33 12.42
C VAL A 55 -3.78 27.50 13.92
N SER A 56 -4.82 27.07 14.63
CA SER A 56 -4.85 26.98 16.08
C SER A 56 -4.93 25.53 16.50
N PHE A 57 -4.05 25.13 17.40
CA PHE A 57 -4.03 23.80 18.00
C PHE A 57 -4.97 23.66 19.20
N GLU A 58 -5.72 24.73 19.54
CA GLU A 58 -6.64 24.70 20.65
C GLU A 58 -7.83 23.78 20.35
N SER A 59 -8.28 23.09 21.36
CA SER A 59 -9.18 21.93 21.34
C SER A 59 -10.62 22.19 20.90
N SER A 60 -10.94 23.33 20.32
CA SER A 60 -12.28 23.65 19.83
C SER A 60 -12.63 23.04 18.46
N ASN A 61 -11.62 22.58 17.72
CA ASN A 61 -11.82 21.99 16.42
C ASN A 61 -11.73 20.45 16.51
N ARG A 62 -12.73 19.76 15.95
CA ARG A 62 -12.82 18.29 15.87
C ARG A 62 -11.69 17.64 15.07
N LYS A 63 -10.82 18.43 14.42
CA LYS A 63 -9.72 17.98 13.54
C LYS A 63 -8.40 17.86 14.30
N PHE A 64 -7.66 16.80 14.05
CA PHE A 64 -6.26 16.70 14.47
C PHE A 64 -5.37 17.39 13.44
N ILE A 65 -5.22 18.71 13.58
CA ILE A 65 -4.41 19.54 12.67
C ILE A 65 -2.93 19.16 12.82
N SER A 66 -2.25 18.90 11.70
CA SER A 66 -0.83 18.55 11.64
C SER A 66 0.04 19.65 11.04
N GLY A 67 -0.50 20.48 10.15
CA GLY A 67 0.26 21.50 9.45
C GLY A 67 -0.59 22.56 8.78
N VAL A 68 0.07 23.47 8.06
CA VAL A 68 -0.55 24.52 7.23
C VAL A 68 -0.31 24.25 5.75
N THR A 69 -1.27 24.65 4.92
CA THR A 69 -1.19 24.54 3.47
C THR A 69 -0.51 25.75 2.87
N CYS A 70 0.45 25.52 1.99
CA CYS A 70 1.14 26.53 1.18
C CYS A 70 0.69 26.40 -0.28
N HIS A 71 0.11 27.45 -0.85
CA HIS A 71 -0.18 27.51 -2.28
C HIS A 71 1.10 27.69 -3.07
N THR A 72 1.27 26.92 -4.14
CA THR A 72 2.43 26.96 -5.04
C THR A 72 1.96 27.01 -6.50
N ASP A 73 2.88 27.30 -7.41
CA ASP A 73 2.65 27.28 -8.86
C ASP A 73 3.93 26.73 -9.52
N VAL A 74 4.23 25.45 -9.24
CA VAL A 74 5.48 24.82 -9.66
C VAL A 74 5.20 23.83 -10.80
N SER A 75 5.82 24.09 -11.93
CA SER A 75 5.68 23.31 -13.15
C SER A 75 7.03 22.80 -13.66
N MET A 76 7.03 22.05 -14.74
CA MET A 76 8.27 21.59 -15.38
C MET A 76 9.12 22.72 -16.01
N ASN A 77 8.62 23.96 -16.05
CA ASN A 77 9.39 25.14 -16.44
C ASN A 77 10.30 25.64 -15.30
N ASP A 78 10.02 25.25 -14.08
CA ASP A 78 10.79 25.60 -12.90
C ASP A 78 11.88 24.55 -12.65
N GLY A 79 12.91 24.94 -11.88
CA GLY A 79 14.00 24.04 -11.57
C GLY A 79 15.01 23.84 -12.71
N VAL A 80 15.54 22.63 -12.86
CA VAL A 80 16.59 22.33 -13.85
C VAL A 80 16.27 21.05 -14.61
N THR A 81 16.51 21.10 -15.93
CA THR A 81 16.41 19.92 -16.83
C THR A 81 17.75 19.63 -17.48
N PHE A 82 18.14 18.36 -17.53
CA PHE A 82 19.36 17.90 -18.18
C PHE A 82 19.17 16.49 -18.74
N VAL A 83 20.11 16.04 -19.57
CA VAL A 83 20.13 14.68 -20.14
C VAL A 83 21.33 13.94 -19.58
N GLU A 84 21.10 12.71 -19.10
CA GLU A 84 22.13 11.80 -18.64
C GLU A 84 21.86 10.40 -19.21
N GLY A 85 22.76 9.89 -20.07
CA GLY A 85 22.52 8.68 -20.82
C GLY A 85 21.27 8.78 -21.70
N ASP A 86 20.37 7.82 -21.56
CA ASP A 86 19.11 7.75 -22.31
C ASP A 86 17.92 8.38 -21.59
N LEU A 87 18.18 9.15 -20.52
CA LEU A 87 17.16 9.79 -19.71
C LEU A 87 17.23 11.31 -19.80
N LYS A 88 16.06 11.94 -19.96
CA LYS A 88 15.84 13.35 -19.69
C LYS A 88 15.40 13.47 -18.23
N ILE A 89 16.08 14.29 -17.44
CA ILE A 89 15.86 14.43 -16.00
C ILE A 89 15.48 15.86 -15.67
N TRP A 90 14.37 16.01 -14.99
CA TRP A 90 13.92 17.27 -14.42
C TRP A 90 14.01 17.22 -12.89
N ARG A 91 14.48 18.31 -12.27
CA ARG A 91 14.55 18.45 -10.81
C ARG A 91 14.09 19.82 -10.35
N VAL A 92 13.31 19.85 -9.27
CA VAL A 92 12.97 21.08 -8.53
C VAL A 92 13.00 20.77 -7.04
N GLY A 93 13.50 21.70 -6.24
CA GLY A 93 13.47 21.63 -4.79
C GLY A 93 12.40 22.55 -4.20
N LEU A 94 11.73 22.12 -3.15
CA LEU A 94 10.85 22.94 -2.33
C LEU A 94 11.36 22.90 -0.87
N ARG A 95 11.35 24.06 -0.20
CA ARG A 95 11.81 24.17 1.18
C ARG A 95 10.83 24.98 2.02
N SER A 96 10.55 24.47 3.20
CA SER A 96 9.76 25.16 4.21
C SER A 96 10.50 25.13 5.54
N GLN A 97 11.15 26.22 5.88
CA GLN A 97 12.07 26.29 7.03
C GLN A 97 11.39 25.84 8.33
N ASN A 98 12.02 24.93 9.07
CA ASN A 98 11.54 24.31 10.31
C ASN A 98 10.31 23.39 10.17
N ALA A 99 9.84 23.09 8.98
CA ALA A 99 8.80 22.08 8.79
C ALA A 99 9.27 20.71 9.33
N LYS A 100 8.37 19.98 9.97
CA LYS A 100 8.60 18.59 10.40
C LYS A 100 8.35 17.58 9.28
N GLY A 101 7.76 18.05 8.21
CA GLY A 101 7.50 17.29 6.99
C GLY A 101 6.88 18.18 5.91
N ILE A 102 6.95 17.74 4.66
CA ILE A 102 6.36 18.38 3.50
C ILE A 102 5.60 17.34 2.70
N SER A 103 4.31 17.61 2.43
CA SER A 103 3.49 16.88 1.47
C SER A 103 3.35 17.71 0.20
N LEU A 104 3.16 17.07 -0.95
CA LEU A 104 3.03 17.74 -2.24
C LEU A 104 1.75 17.28 -2.94
N TYR A 105 0.95 18.23 -3.40
CA TYR A 105 -0.22 17.94 -4.22
C TYR A 105 0.00 18.37 -5.67
N PHE A 106 -0.04 17.38 -6.53
CA PHE A 106 -0.05 17.54 -7.98
C PHE A 106 -1.50 17.60 -8.45
N ASP A 107 -1.92 18.77 -8.93
CA ASP A 107 -3.22 18.94 -9.58
C ASP A 107 -3.17 18.59 -11.08
N LYS A 108 -1.94 18.36 -11.60
CA LYS A 108 -1.66 17.67 -12.86
C LYS A 108 -0.58 16.65 -12.63
N PHE A 109 -0.94 15.38 -12.79
CA PHE A 109 -0.06 14.25 -12.68
C PHE A 109 -0.39 13.23 -13.77
N LEU A 110 0.40 13.24 -14.84
CA LEU A 110 0.25 12.30 -15.94
C LEU A 110 1.64 11.94 -16.49
N LEU A 111 2.05 10.70 -16.30
CA LEU A 111 3.35 10.18 -16.72
C LEU A 111 3.20 9.23 -17.90
N PRO A 112 4.10 9.30 -18.91
CA PRO A 112 4.22 8.27 -19.95
C PRO A 112 4.79 6.97 -19.38
N GLU A 113 4.61 5.90 -20.13
CA GLU A 113 5.24 4.61 -19.81
C GLU A 113 6.78 4.76 -19.74
N GLY A 114 7.40 4.15 -18.74
CA GLY A 114 8.83 4.27 -18.45
C GLY A 114 9.24 5.56 -17.72
N GLY A 115 8.33 6.54 -17.57
CA GLY A 115 8.54 7.71 -16.73
C GLY A 115 8.56 7.35 -15.25
N LYS A 116 9.51 7.92 -14.48
CA LYS A 116 9.69 7.68 -13.04
C LYS A 116 9.82 8.98 -12.28
N LEU A 117 8.95 9.21 -11.30
CA LEU A 117 9.01 10.38 -10.42
C LEU A 117 9.41 9.93 -9.01
N PHE A 118 10.36 10.67 -8.42
CA PHE A 118 10.83 10.49 -7.05
C PHE A 118 10.63 11.78 -6.25
N VAL A 119 10.34 11.64 -4.96
CA VAL A 119 10.37 12.75 -4.00
C VAL A 119 11.26 12.32 -2.83
N TYR A 120 12.27 13.12 -2.54
CA TYR A 120 13.27 12.75 -1.54
C TYR A 120 13.84 13.96 -0.80
N ASN A 121 14.41 13.73 0.40
CA ASN A 121 15.17 14.76 1.11
C ASN A 121 16.54 14.98 0.44
N PRO A 122 17.17 16.17 0.57
CA PRO A 122 18.45 16.49 -0.10
C PRO A 122 19.58 15.48 0.16
N GLU A 123 19.57 14.84 1.32
CA GLU A 123 20.52 13.82 1.71
C GLU A 123 20.24 12.44 1.10
N GLN A 124 19.10 12.30 0.42
CA GLN A 124 18.60 11.03 -0.16
C GLN A 124 18.55 9.88 0.86
N THR A 125 18.30 10.20 2.13
CA THR A 125 18.09 9.22 3.20
C THR A 125 16.63 8.81 3.37
N ILE A 126 15.69 9.56 2.74
CA ILE A 126 14.28 9.27 2.64
C ILE A 126 13.91 9.47 1.18
N VAL A 127 13.41 8.43 0.54
CA VAL A 127 13.01 8.45 -0.88
C VAL A 127 11.62 7.85 -1.01
N TYR A 128 10.70 8.58 -1.67
CA TYR A 128 9.39 8.10 -2.10
C TYR A 128 9.38 7.94 -3.61
N GLY A 129 8.79 6.87 -4.10
CA GLY A 129 8.74 6.52 -5.52
C GLY A 129 9.66 5.31 -5.81
N ALA A 130 9.79 4.92 -7.03
CA ALA A 130 9.33 5.62 -8.26
C ALA A 130 7.80 5.59 -8.39
N PHE A 131 7.19 6.78 -8.53
CA PHE A 131 5.83 6.89 -9.05
C PHE A 131 5.92 6.82 -10.57
N THR A 132 5.03 6.06 -11.20
CA THR A 132 5.08 5.74 -12.63
C THR A 132 3.72 6.01 -13.30
N SER A 133 3.59 5.64 -14.57
CA SER A 133 2.29 5.68 -15.28
C SER A 133 1.20 4.86 -14.55
N GLU A 134 1.57 3.88 -13.73
CA GLU A 134 0.63 3.13 -12.90
C GLU A 134 -0.06 4.00 -11.82
N ASN A 135 0.56 5.10 -11.42
CA ASN A 135 -0.02 6.07 -10.50
C ASN A 135 -0.97 7.07 -11.19
N ASN A 136 -1.04 7.08 -12.52
CA ASN A 136 -2.03 7.84 -13.25
C ASN A 136 -3.46 7.38 -12.86
N ASN A 137 -4.36 8.33 -12.68
CA ASN A 137 -5.75 8.08 -12.36
C ASN A 137 -6.69 8.93 -13.23
N LYS A 138 -7.99 8.67 -13.16
CA LYS A 138 -9.01 9.35 -13.97
C LYS A 138 -9.02 10.87 -13.83
N GLU A 139 -8.51 11.38 -12.70
CA GLU A 139 -8.48 12.83 -12.41
C GLU A 139 -7.12 13.46 -12.74
N ASN A 140 -6.10 12.66 -13.07
CA ASN A 140 -4.71 13.09 -13.27
C ASN A 140 -4.17 13.93 -12.10
N LYS A 141 -4.43 13.49 -10.86
CA LYS A 141 -4.04 14.16 -9.61
C LYS A 141 -3.32 13.20 -8.69
N LEU A 142 -2.40 13.72 -7.89
CA LEU A 142 -1.70 12.92 -6.89
C LEU A 142 -1.37 13.78 -5.66
N LEU A 143 -1.78 13.33 -4.46
CA LEU A 143 -1.24 13.83 -3.21
C LEU A 143 -0.19 12.86 -2.71
N ILE A 144 1.03 13.33 -2.52
CA ILE A 144 2.11 12.54 -1.91
C ILE A 144 2.08 12.77 -0.40
N ARG A 145 2.15 11.67 0.36
CA ARG A 145 2.21 11.71 1.83
C ARG A 145 3.36 12.58 2.36
N PRO A 146 3.25 13.13 3.58
CA PRO A 146 4.32 13.96 4.15
C PRO A 146 5.65 13.23 4.21
N LEU A 147 6.71 13.84 3.68
CA LEU A 147 8.09 13.39 3.81
C LEU A 147 8.74 14.15 4.96
N ALA A 148 9.32 13.43 5.93
CA ALA A 148 9.89 13.99 7.16
C ALA A 148 11.20 14.77 6.91
N SER A 149 11.07 15.95 6.34
CA SER A 149 12.15 16.91 6.06
C SER A 149 11.58 18.32 5.90
N ASP A 150 12.38 19.33 6.16
CA ASP A 150 12.06 20.73 5.86
C ASP A 150 12.37 21.11 4.40
N SER A 151 12.94 20.18 3.64
CA SER A 151 13.33 20.37 2.24
C SER A 151 13.12 19.08 1.47
N VAL A 152 12.48 19.18 0.31
CA VAL A 152 12.23 18.03 -0.58
C VAL A 152 12.70 18.34 -1.99
N VAL A 153 13.17 17.34 -2.70
CA VAL A 153 13.52 17.40 -4.12
C VAL A 153 12.55 16.49 -4.86
N VAL A 154 11.92 17.04 -5.90
CA VAL A 154 11.15 16.30 -6.88
C VAL A 154 12.06 16.03 -8.07
N GLU A 155 12.23 14.78 -8.44
CA GLU A 155 12.99 14.35 -9.61
C GLU A 155 12.13 13.51 -10.53
N TYR A 156 12.02 13.92 -11.78
CA TYR A 156 11.35 13.16 -12.81
C TYR A 156 12.39 12.68 -13.85
N GLN A 157 12.39 11.38 -14.09
CA GLN A 157 13.23 10.72 -15.10
C GLN A 157 12.34 10.25 -16.25
N GLU A 158 12.65 10.65 -17.47
CA GLU A 158 11.89 10.33 -18.68
C GLU A 158 12.81 9.68 -19.71
N PRO A 159 12.47 8.50 -20.27
CA PRO A 159 13.19 7.93 -21.36
C PRO A 159 13.17 8.86 -22.58
N LEU A 160 14.32 8.99 -23.29
CA LEU A 160 14.34 9.70 -24.58
C LEU A 160 13.44 8.93 -25.57
N GLY A 161 12.41 9.63 -26.09
CA GLY A 161 11.43 9.01 -26.98
C GLY A 161 10.18 8.50 -26.28
N ALA A 162 9.88 9.00 -25.08
CA ALA A 162 8.59 8.79 -24.41
C ALA A 162 7.41 9.09 -25.35
N SER A 163 6.30 8.37 -25.19
CA SER A 163 5.12 8.43 -26.07
C SER A 163 4.39 9.78 -26.07
N PHE A 164 4.53 10.55 -24.97
CA PHE A 164 4.04 11.91 -24.79
C PHE A 164 4.87 12.63 -23.71
N GLU A 165 4.77 13.95 -23.66
CA GLU A 165 5.42 14.74 -22.60
C GLU A 165 4.64 14.63 -21.27
N ALA A 166 5.34 14.33 -20.17
CA ALA A 166 4.72 14.29 -18.86
C ALA A 166 4.05 15.63 -18.50
N GLN A 167 2.95 15.54 -17.77
CA GLN A 167 2.26 16.70 -17.22
C GLN A 167 2.39 16.67 -15.71
N LEU A 168 3.22 17.58 -15.19
CA LEU A 168 3.47 17.71 -13.75
C LEU A 168 3.27 19.18 -13.35
N HIS A 169 2.39 19.41 -12.37
CA HIS A 169 2.17 20.70 -11.76
C HIS A 169 1.84 20.54 -10.29
N ILE A 170 2.60 21.21 -9.42
CA ILE A 170 2.42 21.20 -7.95
C ILE A 170 1.71 22.49 -7.56
N SER A 171 0.44 22.41 -7.19
CA SER A 171 -0.38 23.57 -6.81
C SER A 171 -0.42 23.80 -5.29
N LEU A 172 -0.15 22.77 -4.47
CA LEU A 172 -0.09 22.89 -3.02
C LEU A 172 1.09 22.09 -2.45
N ALA A 173 1.65 22.61 -1.36
CA ALA A 173 2.54 21.90 -0.47
C ALA A 173 2.08 22.12 0.97
N THR A 174 2.50 21.26 1.91
CA THR A 174 2.22 21.46 3.33
C THR A 174 3.49 21.78 4.12
N HIS A 175 3.33 22.57 5.16
CA HIS A 175 4.32 22.75 6.22
C HIS A 175 3.81 22.02 7.46
N GLU A 176 4.30 20.80 7.68
CA GLU A 176 3.89 20.02 8.83
C GLU A 176 4.55 20.57 10.10
N LEU A 177 3.73 20.90 11.08
CA LEU A 177 4.14 21.41 12.39
C LEU A 177 4.35 20.29 13.39
N ARG A 178 3.69 19.14 13.16
CA ARG A 178 3.83 17.93 13.93
C ARG A 178 4.51 16.87 13.06
N GLY A 179 5.52 16.20 13.63
CA GLY A 179 6.19 15.13 12.89
C GLY A 179 5.21 13.99 12.60
N ALA A 180 5.20 13.52 11.36
CA ALA A 180 4.44 12.34 10.95
C ALA A 180 4.90 11.03 11.65
N ASN A 181 5.97 11.09 12.45
CA ASN A 181 6.70 9.94 12.97
C ASN A 181 6.52 9.71 14.47
N LYS A 182 5.43 10.20 15.07
CA LYS A 182 5.17 9.96 16.50
C LYS A 182 4.36 8.69 16.71
N PHE A 183 5.04 7.57 16.73
CA PHE A 183 4.52 6.29 17.17
C PHE A 183 4.23 6.31 18.68
N ASN A 184 3.12 5.69 19.12
CA ASN A 184 2.60 5.70 20.49
C ASN A 184 2.35 7.14 21.01
N TYR A 185 1.79 7.98 20.16
CA TYR A 185 1.32 9.30 20.58
C TYR A 185 -0.08 9.25 21.21
N SER A 186 -0.85 8.21 20.86
CA SER A 186 -2.12 7.89 21.51
C SER A 186 -1.92 7.38 22.93
N ASN A 187 -2.94 7.51 23.77
CA ASN A 187 -2.90 7.05 25.14
C ASN A 187 -2.76 5.51 25.24
N GLU A 188 -2.06 5.05 26.26
CA GLU A 188 -1.76 3.64 26.49
C GLU A 188 -2.99 2.79 26.84
N CYS A 189 -4.11 3.40 27.25
CA CYS A 189 -5.33 2.67 27.62
C CYS A 189 -6.06 2.02 26.42
N SER A 190 -5.75 2.42 25.19
CA SER A 190 -6.32 1.81 24.00
C SER A 190 -5.40 0.72 23.47
N PRO A 191 -5.81 -0.57 23.47
CA PRO A 191 -5.01 -1.66 23.00
C PRO A 191 -4.75 -1.57 21.49
N HIS A 192 -3.68 -2.23 21.03
CA HIS A 192 -3.39 -2.35 19.62
C HIS A 192 -4.37 -3.31 18.94
N ALA A 193 -4.86 -2.96 17.76
CA ALA A 193 -5.85 -3.76 17.03
C ALA A 193 -5.36 -5.14 16.60
N THR A 194 -4.04 -5.40 16.67
CA THR A 194 -3.43 -6.68 16.32
C THR A 194 -3.42 -7.72 17.45
N HIS A 195 -3.82 -7.35 18.67
CA HIS A 195 -3.81 -8.26 19.84
C HIS A 195 -4.88 -9.35 19.75
N GLU A 196 -5.93 -9.16 18.98
CA GLU A 196 -7.02 -10.12 18.89
C GLU A 196 -7.24 -10.63 17.46
N GLU A 197 -7.20 -11.93 17.27
CA GLU A 197 -7.42 -12.60 15.99
C GLU A 197 -8.82 -12.25 15.39
N LYS A 198 -9.85 -12.14 16.24
CA LYS A 198 -11.21 -11.79 15.79
C LYS A 198 -11.31 -10.43 15.06
N THR A 199 -10.36 -9.52 15.27
CA THR A 199 -10.32 -8.21 14.61
C THR A 199 -9.65 -8.26 13.24
N GLU A 200 -9.00 -9.36 12.85
CA GLU A 200 -8.11 -9.40 11.69
C GLU A 200 -8.76 -8.89 10.40
N LYS A 201 -9.94 -9.38 10.04
CA LYS A 201 -10.65 -8.91 8.84
C LYS A 201 -11.14 -7.46 9.00
N LEU A 202 -11.72 -7.14 10.16
CA LEU A 202 -12.30 -5.81 10.40
C LEU A 202 -11.22 -4.72 10.39
N ARG A 203 -10.05 -4.95 10.99
CA ARG A 203 -8.96 -3.99 10.98
C ARG A 203 -8.39 -3.74 9.57
N GLN A 204 -8.49 -4.73 8.65
CA GLN A 204 -8.11 -4.56 7.25
C GLN A 204 -9.04 -3.62 6.47
N SER A 205 -10.25 -3.37 6.95
CA SER A 205 -11.15 -2.36 6.38
C SER A 205 -10.80 -0.94 6.82
N VAL A 206 -10.21 -0.77 8.00
CA VAL A 206 -9.97 0.55 8.61
C VAL A 206 -8.67 1.17 8.09
N CYS A 207 -8.72 2.44 7.74
CA CYS A 207 -7.59 3.23 7.25
C CYS A 207 -7.47 4.57 7.97
N MET A 208 -6.22 5.06 8.09
CA MET A 208 -5.93 6.41 8.53
C MET A 208 -6.01 7.35 7.32
N LEU A 209 -6.54 8.55 7.52
CA LEU A 209 -6.69 9.58 6.51
C LEU A 209 -5.75 10.76 6.80
N PHE A 210 -4.95 11.17 5.82
CA PHE A 210 -4.23 12.45 5.80
C PHE A 210 -4.88 13.36 4.78
N MET A 211 -5.46 14.45 5.22
CA MET A 211 -6.27 15.35 4.42
C MET A 211 -5.63 16.74 4.33
N VAL A 212 -5.74 17.38 3.14
CA VAL A 212 -5.22 18.72 2.88
C VAL A 212 -6.36 19.59 2.32
N ASP A 213 -6.75 20.62 3.06
CA ASP A 213 -7.64 21.66 2.56
C ASP A 213 -6.83 22.93 2.13
N ASP A 214 -7.50 24.03 1.85
CA ASP A 214 -6.81 25.25 1.37
C ASP A 214 -6.06 26.02 2.49
N VAL A 215 -6.20 25.59 3.76
CA VAL A 215 -5.63 26.28 4.94
C VAL A 215 -4.71 25.36 5.75
N GLU A 216 -5.12 24.11 5.93
CA GLU A 216 -4.51 23.20 6.89
C GLU A 216 -4.40 21.76 6.36
N SER A 217 -3.50 21.00 6.98
CA SER A 217 -3.47 19.53 6.88
C SER A 217 -3.89 18.91 8.21
N TYR A 218 -4.59 17.78 8.17
CA TYR A 218 -5.11 17.12 9.36
C TYR A 218 -5.31 15.62 9.15
N TRP A 219 -5.42 14.90 10.27
CA TRP A 219 -5.59 13.45 10.31
C TRP A 219 -6.98 13.05 10.76
N GLY A 220 -7.44 11.91 10.26
CA GLY A 220 -8.68 11.26 10.63
C GLY A 220 -8.62 9.76 10.37
N SER A 221 -9.75 9.10 10.52
CA SER A 221 -9.95 7.68 10.30
C SER A 221 -11.12 7.43 9.34
N GLY A 222 -11.20 6.23 8.77
CA GLY A 222 -12.31 5.79 7.94
C GLY A 222 -12.25 4.30 7.68
N ALA A 223 -13.23 3.78 6.95
CA ALA A 223 -13.27 2.36 6.61
C ALA A 223 -13.73 2.10 5.19
N LEU A 224 -13.11 1.10 4.53
CA LEU A 224 -13.67 0.48 3.33
C LEU A 224 -14.99 -0.19 3.70
N ILE A 225 -16.04 0.13 2.94
CA ILE A 225 -17.38 -0.40 3.18
C ILE A 225 -17.91 -1.08 1.92
N ASN A 226 -18.57 -2.23 2.12
CA ASN A 226 -19.12 -3.01 1.00
C ASN A 226 -20.37 -2.35 0.42
N ASN A 227 -20.59 -2.59 -0.85
CA ASN A 227 -21.71 -2.11 -1.64
C ASN A 227 -22.07 -3.14 -2.73
N THR A 228 -23.23 -3.03 -3.35
CA THR A 228 -23.75 -4.01 -4.32
C THR A 228 -22.90 -4.13 -5.59
N GLU A 229 -22.02 -3.15 -5.87
CA GLU A 229 -21.13 -3.15 -7.04
C GLU A 229 -19.67 -3.50 -6.66
N HIS A 230 -19.39 -3.73 -5.36
CA HIS A 230 -18.05 -3.98 -4.82
C HIS A 230 -17.01 -2.93 -5.21
N LYS A 231 -17.42 -1.67 -5.33
CA LYS A 231 -16.54 -0.52 -5.54
C LYS A 231 -15.82 -0.13 -4.24
N PRO A 232 -14.61 0.45 -4.32
CA PRO A 232 -13.80 0.78 -3.16
C PRO A 232 -14.30 2.05 -2.46
N TYR A 233 -15.41 1.95 -1.73
CA TYR A 233 -15.97 3.07 -0.99
C TYR A 233 -15.36 3.21 0.39
N ILE A 234 -15.05 4.46 0.76
CA ILE A 234 -14.62 4.85 2.10
C ILE A 234 -15.77 5.57 2.78
N TYR A 235 -16.16 5.07 3.96
CA TYR A 235 -17.10 5.69 4.88
C TYR A 235 -16.33 6.36 6.01
N THR A 236 -16.64 7.64 6.30
CA THR A 236 -15.93 8.46 7.29
C THR A 236 -16.80 9.64 7.72
N ALA A 237 -16.34 10.44 8.68
CA ALA A 237 -17.05 11.63 9.15
C ALA A 237 -17.10 12.75 8.08
N GLY A 238 -18.20 13.51 8.07
CA GLY A 238 -18.43 14.62 7.16
C GLY A 238 -17.46 15.79 7.35
N HIS A 239 -16.93 15.98 8.57
CA HIS A 239 -15.90 16.98 8.85
C HIS A 239 -14.48 16.54 8.41
N ASN A 240 -14.26 15.27 8.10
CA ASN A 240 -13.03 14.79 7.47
C ASN A 240 -13.00 15.16 5.99
N LEU A 241 -14.00 14.76 5.20
CA LEU A 241 -14.08 15.05 3.78
C LEU A 241 -15.05 16.21 3.52
N THR A 242 -14.61 17.42 3.81
CA THR A 242 -15.47 18.63 3.80
C THR A 242 -15.91 19.07 2.39
N SER A 243 -15.23 18.60 1.33
CA SER A 243 -15.51 18.93 -0.05
C SER A 243 -14.91 17.90 -1.02
N ALA A 244 -15.33 17.96 -2.29
CA ALA A 244 -14.73 17.16 -3.36
C ALA A 244 -13.23 17.44 -3.54
N SER A 245 -12.80 18.68 -3.31
CA SER A 245 -11.37 19.04 -3.37
C SER A 245 -10.57 18.38 -2.25
N VAL A 246 -11.10 18.32 -1.04
CA VAL A 246 -10.46 17.62 0.10
C VAL A 246 -10.41 16.11 -0.16
N ALA A 247 -11.50 15.52 -0.67
CA ALA A 247 -11.51 14.10 -1.04
C ALA A 247 -10.43 13.76 -2.08
N ALA A 248 -10.23 14.62 -3.09
CA ALA A 248 -9.15 14.49 -4.07
C ALA A 248 -7.74 14.70 -3.47
N ARG A 249 -7.65 15.41 -2.35
CA ARG A 249 -6.42 15.74 -1.60
C ARG A 249 -6.32 14.94 -0.30
N THR A 250 -6.63 13.64 -0.36
CA THR A 250 -6.57 12.75 0.79
C THR A 250 -5.65 11.57 0.48
N VAL A 251 -4.75 11.25 1.40
CA VAL A 251 -3.98 9.99 1.39
C VAL A 251 -4.60 9.05 2.41
N TYR A 252 -4.94 7.85 1.97
CA TYR A 252 -5.50 6.76 2.78
C TYR A 252 -4.40 5.76 3.09
N TYR A 253 -4.10 5.54 4.39
CA TYR A 253 -3.08 4.60 4.85
C TYR A 253 -3.76 3.31 5.32
N PHE A 254 -3.48 2.22 4.64
CA PHE A 254 -3.90 0.88 5.02
C PHE A 254 -2.81 0.16 5.83
N ASN A 255 -3.19 -0.83 6.60
CA ASN A 255 -2.26 -1.68 7.38
C ASN A 255 -1.25 -0.92 8.26
N TYR A 256 -1.53 0.34 8.63
CA TYR A 256 -0.70 1.06 9.59
C TYR A 256 -1.06 0.61 11.00
N GLU A 257 -0.47 -0.50 11.41
CA GLU A 257 -0.71 -1.19 12.69
C GLU A 257 0.62 -1.75 13.21
N VAL A 258 0.73 -2.02 14.49
CA VAL A 258 1.92 -2.72 15.03
C VAL A 258 2.01 -4.13 14.45
N PRO A 259 3.22 -4.69 14.24
CA PRO A 259 3.34 -6.10 13.91
C PRO A 259 2.75 -6.99 15.00
N ALA A 260 2.06 -8.07 14.61
CA ALA A 260 1.47 -8.99 15.57
C ALA A 260 2.52 -9.70 16.44
N GLN A 261 3.75 -9.84 15.95
CA GLN A 261 4.85 -10.49 16.66
C GLN A 261 5.35 -9.68 17.86
N ASP A 262 5.39 -8.35 17.75
CA ASP A 262 5.83 -7.46 18.83
C ASP A 262 5.27 -6.04 18.65
N GLU A 263 4.47 -5.61 19.61
CA GLU A 263 3.83 -4.27 19.64
C GLU A 263 4.83 -3.11 19.88
N ASN A 264 6.05 -3.42 20.25
CA ASN A 264 7.09 -2.41 20.45
C ASN A 264 7.63 -1.85 19.13
N PHE A 265 7.26 -2.42 17.99
CA PHE A 265 7.68 -1.95 16.67
C PHE A 265 6.55 -1.21 15.98
N GLN A 266 6.92 -0.18 15.27
CA GLN A 266 5.99 0.56 14.42
C GLN A 266 5.78 -0.21 13.11
N GLY A 267 4.54 -0.30 12.64
CA GLY A 267 4.23 -0.89 11.35
C GLY A 267 4.59 0.00 10.16
N SER A 268 4.54 -0.58 8.96
CA SER A 268 4.83 0.12 7.72
C SER A 268 3.76 1.17 7.37
N ARG A 269 4.18 2.32 6.85
CA ARG A 269 3.32 3.39 6.30
C ARG A 269 3.26 3.38 4.78
N GLN A 270 3.73 2.34 4.12
CA GLN A 270 3.88 2.32 2.67
C GLN A 270 2.59 1.93 1.92
N PHE A 271 1.60 1.38 2.61
CA PHE A 271 0.33 0.96 2.03
C PHE A 271 -0.62 2.16 1.88
N THR A 272 -0.37 3.01 0.88
CA THR A 272 -1.12 4.25 0.69
C THR A 272 -1.89 4.30 -0.62
N MET A 273 -3.06 4.97 -0.59
CA MET A 273 -3.88 5.31 -1.75
C MET A 273 -4.04 6.82 -1.80
N SER A 274 -4.00 7.43 -2.98
CA SER A 274 -4.15 8.88 -3.13
C SER A 274 -5.43 9.23 -3.86
N GLY A 275 -6.22 10.08 -3.23
CA GLY A 275 -7.40 10.71 -3.80
C GLY A 275 -8.62 9.81 -3.90
N SER A 276 -9.75 10.46 -3.86
CA SER A 276 -11.07 9.86 -4.02
C SER A 276 -12.07 10.86 -4.63
N THR A 277 -13.18 10.34 -5.12
CA THR A 277 -14.34 11.11 -5.54
C THR A 277 -15.35 11.15 -4.39
N LEU A 278 -15.69 12.32 -3.89
CA LEU A 278 -16.76 12.47 -2.90
C LEU A 278 -18.11 12.11 -3.54
N LEU A 279 -18.84 11.17 -2.96
CA LEU A 279 -20.12 10.68 -3.48
C LEU A 279 -21.30 11.30 -2.74
N ALA A 280 -21.30 11.21 -1.41
CA ALA A 280 -22.33 11.76 -0.54
C ALA A 280 -21.70 12.34 0.73
N ARG A 281 -22.33 13.39 1.27
CA ARG A 281 -21.89 14.04 2.49
C ARG A 281 -23.01 14.85 3.11
N ASP A 282 -23.09 14.83 4.44
CA ASP A 282 -23.86 15.81 5.21
C ASP A 282 -23.06 16.32 6.40
N SER A 283 -23.16 17.62 6.67
CA SER A 283 -22.47 18.27 7.79
C SER A 283 -23.27 18.30 9.08
N ASN A 284 -24.60 18.11 9.02
CA ASN A 284 -25.47 18.20 10.20
C ASN A 284 -25.50 16.88 10.96
N VAL A 285 -25.52 15.75 10.24
CA VAL A 285 -25.35 14.41 10.85
C VAL A 285 -23.92 13.89 10.74
N ASP A 286 -23.07 14.59 9.99
CA ASP A 286 -21.62 14.46 10.00
C ASP A 286 -21.08 13.18 9.38
N PHE A 287 -21.58 12.75 8.24
CA PHE A 287 -21.01 11.61 7.48
C PHE A 287 -20.46 12.02 6.12
N ALA A 288 -19.57 11.19 5.56
CA ALA A 288 -19.13 11.26 4.18
C ALA A 288 -18.89 9.86 3.60
N LEU A 289 -19.21 9.72 2.31
CA LEU A 289 -18.91 8.55 1.49
C LEU A 289 -18.10 8.99 0.27
N ALA A 290 -16.98 8.33 0.01
CA ALA A 290 -16.13 8.61 -1.14
C ALA A 290 -15.68 7.34 -1.84
N GLU A 291 -15.48 7.40 -3.16
CA GLU A 291 -14.94 6.31 -3.97
C GLU A 291 -13.45 6.53 -4.21
N LEU A 292 -12.59 5.63 -3.77
CA LEU A 292 -11.17 5.67 -4.13
C LEU A 292 -10.99 5.61 -5.65
N TYR A 293 -9.98 6.26 -6.17
CA TYR A 293 -9.73 6.26 -7.62
C TYR A 293 -9.41 4.87 -8.18
N LYS A 294 -8.93 3.96 -7.33
CA LYS A 294 -8.63 2.56 -7.66
C LYS A 294 -8.93 1.66 -6.47
N MET A 295 -9.17 0.37 -6.74
CA MET A 295 -9.23 -0.66 -5.70
C MET A 295 -7.84 -0.81 -5.06
N PRO A 296 -7.72 -0.88 -3.72
CA PRO A 296 -6.45 -1.23 -3.07
C PRO A 296 -5.94 -2.59 -3.59
N PRO A 297 -4.63 -2.73 -3.89
CA PRO A 297 -4.07 -3.96 -4.44
C PRO A 297 -4.13 -5.13 -3.46
N ALA A 298 -3.91 -6.35 -3.98
CA ALA A 298 -4.08 -7.59 -3.23
C ALA A 298 -3.15 -7.71 -2.01
N ASP A 299 -1.92 -7.22 -2.11
CA ASP A 299 -0.95 -7.21 -1.02
C ASP A 299 -1.31 -6.24 0.12
N TYR A 300 -2.22 -5.28 -0.11
CA TYR A 300 -2.82 -4.47 0.95
C TYR A 300 -3.83 -5.29 1.78
N ARG A 301 -4.26 -6.46 1.31
CA ARG A 301 -5.26 -7.34 1.94
C ARG A 301 -6.53 -6.57 2.30
N PRO A 302 -7.12 -5.79 1.37
CA PRO A 302 -8.27 -4.96 1.68
C PRO A 302 -9.49 -5.84 2.00
N TYR A 303 -10.23 -5.44 3.03
CA TYR A 303 -11.52 -5.98 3.37
C TYR A 303 -12.56 -4.86 3.34
N MET A 304 -13.62 -5.04 2.60
CA MET A 304 -14.75 -4.12 2.57
C MET A 304 -15.73 -4.56 3.65
N ALA A 305 -15.82 -3.81 4.74
CA ALA A 305 -16.65 -4.19 5.88
C ALA A 305 -18.13 -4.25 5.50
N GLY A 306 -18.85 -5.19 6.06
CA GLY A 306 -20.30 -5.23 6.01
C GLY A 306 -20.91 -4.12 6.84
N TRP A 307 -22.20 -3.88 6.67
CA TRP A 307 -22.93 -2.84 7.39
C TRP A 307 -24.34 -3.29 7.78
N ASN A 308 -24.90 -2.63 8.81
CA ASN A 308 -26.21 -2.89 9.36
C ASN A 308 -26.87 -1.56 9.74
N ARG A 309 -28.03 -1.26 9.13
CA ARG A 309 -28.80 -0.04 9.46
C ARG A 309 -29.97 -0.29 10.41
N SER A 310 -29.93 -1.38 11.16
CA SER A 310 -30.94 -1.65 12.19
C SER A 310 -31.01 -0.52 13.22
N SER A 311 -32.21 -0.20 13.69
CA SER A 311 -32.42 0.72 14.81
C SER A 311 -32.08 0.10 16.17
N SER A 312 -31.71 -1.18 16.21
CA SER A 312 -31.40 -1.94 17.42
C SER A 312 -30.30 -2.96 17.14
N PRO A 313 -29.09 -2.50 16.75
CA PRO A 313 -27.94 -3.38 16.62
C PRO A 313 -27.61 -4.01 17.98
N LYS A 314 -26.96 -5.18 17.96
CA LYS A 314 -26.65 -5.92 19.19
C LYS A 314 -25.19 -5.70 19.59
N GLY A 315 -24.96 -5.48 20.90
CA GLY A 315 -23.62 -5.50 21.48
C GLY A 315 -23.08 -6.92 21.73
N PRO A 316 -21.80 -7.03 22.15
CA PRO A 316 -20.89 -5.92 22.46
C PRO A 316 -20.45 -5.14 21.21
N TYR A 317 -19.95 -3.92 21.38
CA TYR A 317 -19.53 -3.07 20.26
C TYR A 317 -18.04 -2.78 20.32
N MET A 318 -17.47 -2.49 19.14
CA MET A 318 -16.05 -2.24 18.98
C MET A 318 -15.83 -1.07 18.00
N CYS A 319 -14.86 -0.20 18.33
CA CYS A 319 -14.36 0.84 17.44
C CYS A 319 -12.89 0.56 17.10
N ILE A 320 -12.55 0.50 15.82
CA ILE A 320 -11.16 0.41 15.33
C ILE A 320 -10.78 1.76 14.73
N GLN A 321 -9.65 2.35 15.16
CA GLN A 321 -9.37 3.76 14.97
C GLN A 321 -7.86 4.07 14.82
N HIS A 322 -7.55 5.31 14.39
CA HIS A 322 -6.20 5.88 14.35
C HIS A 322 -6.11 7.17 15.18
N PRO A 323 -6.10 7.05 16.52
CA PRO A 323 -6.04 8.21 17.40
C PRO A 323 -4.73 8.98 17.19
N TYR A 324 -4.81 10.31 17.08
CA TYR A 324 -3.67 11.20 16.78
C TYR A 324 -2.83 10.84 15.55
N GLY A 325 -3.40 10.12 14.58
CA GLY A 325 -2.65 9.61 13.43
C GLY A 325 -1.63 8.53 13.81
N ASP A 326 -1.84 7.85 14.93
CA ASP A 326 -1.02 6.74 15.42
C ASP A 326 -1.42 5.41 14.76
N VAL A 327 -0.69 4.35 15.07
CA VAL A 327 -1.02 2.99 14.66
C VAL A 327 -2.44 2.61 15.10
N LYS A 328 -3.01 1.65 14.42
CA LYS A 328 -4.39 1.20 14.64
C LYS A 328 -4.63 0.71 16.06
N LYS A 329 -5.60 1.30 16.73
CA LYS A 329 -6.05 0.99 18.07
C LYS A 329 -7.48 0.49 18.06
N VAL A 330 -7.91 -0.13 19.16
CA VAL A 330 -9.27 -0.61 19.33
C VAL A 330 -9.85 -0.18 20.68
N SER A 331 -11.15 0.06 20.73
CA SER A 331 -11.90 0.30 21.96
C SER A 331 -13.14 -0.58 21.99
N TYR A 332 -13.49 -1.10 23.17
CA TYR A 332 -14.60 -2.02 23.38
C TYR A 332 -15.60 -1.49 24.39
N THR A 333 -16.87 -1.79 24.16
CA THR A 333 -17.93 -1.62 25.16
C THR A 333 -18.79 -2.88 25.23
N ASP A 334 -19.01 -3.36 26.47
CA ASP A 334 -19.82 -4.55 26.74
C ASP A 334 -21.34 -4.24 26.81
N ALA A 335 -21.72 -3.04 26.38
CA ALA A 335 -23.13 -2.65 26.37
C ALA A 335 -23.97 -3.55 25.45
N ASP A 336 -25.10 -4.04 25.92
CA ASP A 336 -26.03 -4.84 25.12
C ASP A 336 -26.76 -4.01 24.06
N TYR A 337 -26.94 -2.71 24.32
CA TYR A 337 -27.59 -1.76 23.42
C TYR A 337 -26.97 -0.35 23.56
N LEU A 338 -27.12 0.47 22.52
CA LEU A 338 -26.69 1.87 22.51
C LEU A 338 -27.90 2.80 22.51
N PRO A 339 -27.96 3.78 23.41
CA PRO A 339 -28.97 4.86 23.37
C PRO A 339 -28.79 5.71 22.11
N VAL A 340 -29.88 6.30 21.63
CA VAL A 340 -29.85 7.27 20.53
C VAL A 340 -30.00 8.69 21.11
N THR A 341 -29.10 9.57 20.70
CA THR A 341 -29.00 10.93 21.25
C THR A 341 -28.77 12.00 20.20
N TYR A 342 -28.78 13.28 20.67
CA TYR A 342 -28.33 14.43 19.90
C TYR A 342 -26.84 14.65 20.14
N PHE A 343 -26.12 15.08 19.14
CA PHE A 343 -24.74 15.51 19.31
C PHE A 343 -24.61 17.02 19.13
N SER A 344 -24.05 17.71 20.14
CA SER A 344 -23.77 19.14 20.13
C SER A 344 -25.00 19.99 19.78
N LEU A 345 -24.90 20.86 18.78
CA LEU A 345 -25.93 21.80 18.35
C LEU A 345 -26.82 21.24 17.23
N THR A 346 -26.73 19.96 16.90
CA THR A 346 -27.56 19.35 15.86
C THR A 346 -29.00 19.24 16.35
N SER A 347 -29.96 19.51 15.47
CA SER A 347 -31.39 19.34 15.75
C SER A 347 -31.83 17.87 15.56
N TYR A 348 -30.91 16.97 15.23
CA TYR A 348 -31.19 15.61 14.82
C TYR A 348 -30.79 14.60 15.90
N LYS A 349 -31.68 13.68 16.23
CA LYS A 349 -31.45 12.57 17.17
C LYS A 349 -30.97 11.37 16.37
N THR A 350 -29.72 11.41 15.88
CA THR A 350 -29.17 10.47 14.87
C THR A 350 -27.83 9.88 15.27
N TYR A 351 -27.50 9.88 16.57
CA TYR A 351 -26.21 9.41 17.05
C TYR A 351 -26.37 8.25 18.04
N TRP A 352 -25.57 7.20 17.86
CA TRP A 352 -25.31 6.23 18.91
C TRP A 352 -24.49 6.90 20.01
N ASP A 353 -24.91 6.72 21.27
CA ASP A 353 -24.22 7.21 22.47
C ASP A 353 -23.50 6.04 23.13
N VAL A 354 -22.19 5.94 22.93
CA VAL A 354 -21.34 5.02 23.70
C VAL A 354 -21.11 5.68 25.06
N GLN A 355 -21.94 5.34 26.03
CA GLN A 355 -21.92 5.96 27.34
C GLN A 355 -20.66 5.60 28.14
N THR A 356 -20.08 4.41 27.90
CA THR A 356 -18.88 3.97 28.61
C THR A 356 -18.13 2.94 27.75
N TRP A 357 -16.84 3.10 27.62
CA TRP A 357 -15.94 2.09 27.11
C TRP A 357 -15.50 1.14 28.25
N SER A 358 -15.52 -0.15 28.02
CA SER A 358 -14.99 -1.17 28.94
C SER A 358 -13.46 -1.24 28.82
N GLU A 359 -12.92 -0.94 27.63
CA GLU A 359 -11.49 -0.92 27.34
C GLU A 359 -11.19 0.08 26.21
N GLY A 360 -10.13 0.86 26.37
CA GLY A 360 -9.77 1.90 25.42
C GLY A 360 -10.69 3.12 25.45
N VAL A 361 -10.41 4.08 24.60
CA VAL A 361 -11.18 5.33 24.39
C VAL A 361 -11.02 5.79 22.95
N THR A 362 -11.81 6.78 22.50
CA THR A 362 -11.50 7.49 21.25
C THR A 362 -10.79 8.81 21.55
N GLU A 363 -10.01 9.28 20.60
CA GLU A 363 -9.20 10.49 20.75
C GLU A 363 -9.26 11.33 19.46
N VAL A 364 -8.70 12.54 19.49
CA VAL A 364 -8.61 13.39 18.30
C VAL A 364 -7.82 12.64 17.19
N GLY A 365 -8.31 12.63 15.96
CA GLY A 365 -7.80 11.80 14.87
C GLY A 365 -8.59 10.50 14.65
N SER A 366 -9.36 10.05 15.65
CA SER A 366 -10.26 8.90 15.51
C SER A 366 -11.54 9.22 14.74
N SER A 367 -11.84 10.49 14.46
CA SER A 367 -12.99 10.92 13.68
C SER A 367 -13.18 10.13 12.39
N GLY A 368 -14.39 9.61 12.16
CA GLY A 368 -14.73 8.76 11.02
C GLY A 368 -14.43 7.28 11.22
N SER A 369 -13.92 6.86 12.38
CA SER A 369 -13.71 5.44 12.71
C SER A 369 -15.04 4.69 12.76
N PRO A 370 -15.11 3.47 12.20
CA PRO A 370 -16.32 2.68 12.24
C PRO A 370 -16.62 2.15 13.65
N LEU A 371 -17.90 2.13 14.00
CA LEU A 371 -18.44 1.38 15.12
C LEU A 371 -19.02 0.07 14.60
N PHE A 372 -18.50 -1.05 15.08
CA PHE A 372 -18.96 -2.40 14.73
C PHE A 372 -19.89 -2.96 15.80
N ASP A 373 -20.94 -3.67 15.38
CA ASP A 373 -21.77 -4.50 16.26
C ASP A 373 -21.15 -5.86 16.55
N ALA A 374 -21.85 -6.70 17.33
CA ALA A 374 -21.38 -8.04 17.71
C ALA A 374 -21.12 -8.97 16.53
N ASP A 375 -21.78 -8.76 15.40
CA ASP A 375 -21.64 -9.56 14.19
C ASP A 375 -20.55 -8.99 13.25
N GLY A 376 -19.92 -7.86 13.62
CA GLY A 376 -18.83 -7.22 12.85
C GLY A 376 -19.34 -6.31 11.72
N TYR A 377 -20.57 -5.85 11.77
CA TYR A 377 -21.12 -4.89 10.81
C TYR A 377 -20.92 -3.46 11.27
N ILE A 378 -20.60 -2.57 10.34
CA ILE A 378 -20.60 -1.12 10.59
C ILE A 378 -22.04 -0.65 10.85
N ILE A 379 -22.26 -0.02 12.01
CA ILE A 379 -23.53 0.57 12.41
C ILE A 379 -23.49 2.10 12.51
N GLY A 380 -22.29 2.68 12.36
CA GLY A 380 -22.05 4.12 12.39
C GLY A 380 -20.57 4.46 12.31
N GLU A 381 -20.27 5.76 12.35
CA GLU A 381 -18.90 6.29 12.37
C GLU A 381 -18.74 7.39 13.41
N LEU A 382 -17.54 7.57 13.95
CA LEU A 382 -17.25 8.50 15.04
C LEU A 382 -17.29 9.96 14.57
N THR A 383 -18.25 10.69 15.09
CA THR A 383 -18.34 12.16 14.97
C THR A 383 -17.47 12.88 16.00
N GLY A 384 -17.37 12.35 17.22
CA GLY A 384 -16.57 12.91 18.30
C GLY A 384 -17.09 12.50 19.67
N GLY A 385 -16.42 12.98 20.73
CA GLY A 385 -16.79 12.59 22.09
C GLY A 385 -16.06 13.36 23.17
N ARG A 386 -16.08 12.78 24.38
CA ARG A 386 -15.45 13.33 25.58
C ARG A 386 -14.69 12.27 26.38
N SER A 387 -14.50 11.09 25.81
CA SER A 387 -13.80 10.01 26.50
C SER A 387 -12.31 10.32 26.68
N TYR A 388 -11.78 9.91 27.81
CA TYR A 388 -10.36 9.91 28.17
C TYR A 388 -10.08 8.65 28.98
N CYS A 389 -8.81 8.22 29.09
CA CYS A 389 -8.46 7.01 29.84
C CYS A 389 -9.00 7.00 31.29
N ASP A 390 -8.99 8.16 31.96
CA ASP A 390 -9.50 8.30 33.34
C ASP A 390 -11.05 8.44 33.39
N THR A 391 -11.66 8.81 32.27
CA THR A 391 -13.10 9.04 32.12
C THR A 391 -13.58 8.50 30.79
N PRO A 392 -13.68 7.16 30.63
CA PRO A 392 -13.96 6.52 29.33
C PRO A 392 -15.44 6.61 28.93
N HIS A 393 -15.98 7.85 28.89
CA HIS A 393 -17.41 8.10 28.77
C HIS A 393 -17.75 9.07 27.65
N TYR A 394 -18.89 8.79 26.98
CA TYR A 394 -19.61 9.68 26.09
C TYR A 394 -18.90 9.97 24.77
N ASP A 395 -18.88 8.96 23.89
CA ASP A 395 -18.54 9.11 22.48
C ASP A 395 -19.75 8.90 21.57
N TYR A 396 -19.83 9.68 20.50
CA TYR A 396 -21.01 9.82 19.66
C TYR A 396 -20.67 9.40 18.23
N PHE A 397 -21.43 8.43 17.72
CA PHE A 397 -21.28 7.90 16.38
C PHE A 397 -22.52 8.23 15.54
N CYS A 398 -22.32 8.85 14.36
CA CYS A 398 -23.43 9.02 13.42
C CYS A 398 -23.98 7.65 13.04
N GLN A 399 -25.32 7.49 13.19
CA GLN A 399 -25.97 6.23 12.83
C GLN A 399 -25.87 5.98 11.33
N PHE A 400 -25.50 4.79 10.93
CA PHE A 400 -25.50 4.39 9.53
C PHE A 400 -26.88 4.52 8.89
N SER A 401 -27.93 4.25 9.66
CA SER A 401 -29.31 4.46 9.24
C SER A 401 -29.67 5.93 8.97
N ALA A 402 -29.02 6.88 9.65
CA ALA A 402 -29.22 8.30 9.39
C ALA A 402 -28.47 8.75 8.13
N ALA A 403 -27.25 8.26 7.90
CA ALA A 403 -26.52 8.49 6.65
C ALA A 403 -27.22 7.87 5.44
N TRP A 404 -28.04 6.83 5.65
CA TRP A 404 -28.69 6.06 4.58
C TRP A 404 -29.62 6.91 3.72
N ASN A 405 -30.69 7.46 4.28
CA ASN A 405 -31.71 8.22 3.54
C ASN A 405 -32.47 9.22 4.42
N TYR A 406 -31.84 9.77 5.47
CA TYR A 406 -32.49 10.72 6.37
C TYR A 406 -32.92 12.00 5.65
N PHE A 407 -32.15 12.48 4.68
CA PHE A 407 -32.43 13.66 3.89
C PHE A 407 -33.08 13.29 2.55
N ALA A 408 -33.85 14.23 1.97
CA ALA A 408 -34.48 14.01 0.67
C ALA A 408 -33.53 14.21 -0.52
N ASP A 409 -32.42 14.92 -0.33
CA ASP A 409 -31.40 15.14 -1.36
C ASP A 409 -30.51 13.89 -1.49
N GLU A 410 -30.50 13.29 -2.68
CA GLU A 410 -29.71 12.07 -2.97
C GLU A 410 -28.20 12.25 -2.74
N ASN A 411 -27.67 13.47 -2.91
CA ASN A 411 -26.25 13.77 -2.63
C ASN A 411 -25.94 13.82 -1.12
N MET A 412 -26.97 13.77 -0.28
CA MET A 412 -26.88 13.71 1.18
C MET A 412 -27.32 12.33 1.72
N GLN A 413 -27.26 11.30 0.89
CA GLN A 413 -27.67 9.93 1.21
C GLN A 413 -26.64 8.93 0.68
N ILE A 414 -26.33 7.89 1.47
CA ILE A 414 -25.45 6.82 1.00
C ILE A 414 -26.18 5.70 0.28
N ALA A 415 -27.51 5.58 0.46
CA ALA A 415 -28.34 4.52 -0.11
C ALA A 415 -28.18 4.39 -1.64
N THR A 416 -28.19 5.53 -2.34
CA THR A 416 -28.07 5.61 -3.81
C THR A 416 -26.76 5.08 -4.35
N PHE A 417 -25.71 5.01 -3.51
CA PHE A 417 -24.38 4.51 -3.88
C PHE A 417 -24.13 3.09 -3.35
N ILE A 418 -24.52 2.84 -2.10
CA ILE A 418 -24.28 1.55 -1.44
C ILE A 418 -25.19 0.45 -2.02
N SER A 419 -26.45 0.76 -2.29
CA SER A 419 -27.45 -0.19 -2.81
C SER A 419 -28.45 0.51 -3.74
N PRO A 420 -28.03 0.94 -4.94
CA PRO A 420 -28.85 1.75 -5.84
C PRO A 420 -30.13 1.04 -6.35
N ASN A 421 -30.11 -0.29 -6.39
CA ASN A 421 -31.24 -1.11 -6.87
C ASN A 421 -32.15 -1.62 -5.77
N ASP A 422 -31.77 -1.49 -4.50
CA ASP A 422 -32.55 -1.92 -3.33
C ASP A 422 -32.23 -1.01 -2.12
N THR A 423 -32.86 0.15 -2.10
CA THR A 423 -32.70 1.13 -1.00
C THR A 423 -33.35 0.68 0.31
N GLU A 424 -34.12 -0.40 0.30
CA GLU A 424 -34.73 -1.00 1.48
C GLU A 424 -33.85 -2.07 2.16
N MET A 425 -32.69 -2.41 1.56
CA MET A 425 -31.73 -3.35 2.13
C MET A 425 -31.34 -2.94 3.57
N MET A 426 -31.43 -3.86 4.52
CA MET A 426 -31.19 -3.60 5.94
C MET A 426 -29.74 -3.84 6.37
N SER A 427 -29.05 -4.75 5.72
CA SER A 427 -27.65 -5.13 6.00
C SER A 427 -26.99 -5.76 4.81
N MET A 428 -25.67 -5.76 4.79
CA MET A 428 -24.87 -6.42 3.78
C MET A 428 -23.64 -7.03 4.44
N GLU A 429 -23.29 -8.26 4.04
CA GLU A 429 -22.06 -8.93 4.47
C GLU A 429 -20.81 -8.19 3.99
N GLY A 430 -19.70 -8.38 4.71
CA GLY A 430 -18.41 -7.89 4.24
C GLY A 430 -17.89 -8.66 3.03
N TYR A 431 -17.00 -8.05 2.29
CA TYR A 431 -16.46 -8.59 1.04
C TYR A 431 -14.93 -8.46 0.98
N ASP A 432 -14.28 -9.56 0.67
CA ASP A 432 -12.86 -9.60 0.35
C ASP A 432 -12.70 -9.70 -1.17
N PRO A 433 -12.23 -8.64 -1.86
CA PRO A 433 -12.09 -8.63 -3.32
C PRO A 433 -11.07 -9.66 -3.82
N TYR A 434 -10.21 -10.14 -2.94
CA TYR A 434 -9.13 -11.09 -3.26
C TYR A 434 -9.26 -12.43 -2.52
N ALA A 435 -10.43 -12.76 -1.98
CA ALA A 435 -10.70 -14.00 -1.22
C ALA A 435 -10.21 -15.26 -1.94
N ALA A 436 -10.36 -15.31 -3.27
CA ALA A 436 -9.91 -16.45 -4.09
C ALA A 436 -8.38 -16.63 -4.10
N LEU A 437 -7.61 -15.56 -3.83
CA LEU A 437 -6.15 -15.58 -3.79
C LEU A 437 -5.60 -15.98 -2.43
N GLN A 438 -6.40 -15.91 -1.37
CA GLN A 438 -6.00 -16.20 0.01
C GLN A 438 -4.70 -15.46 0.41
N VAL A 439 -4.68 -14.15 0.16
CA VAL A 439 -3.49 -13.33 0.43
C VAL A 439 -3.21 -13.30 1.92
N LYS A 440 -1.97 -13.59 2.29
CA LYS A 440 -1.52 -13.59 3.70
C LYS A 440 -0.04 -13.22 3.83
N ARG A 441 0.34 -12.76 5.01
CA ARG A 441 1.73 -12.63 5.43
C ARG A 441 2.18 -13.98 6.02
N LEU A 442 3.35 -14.45 5.63
CA LEU A 442 4.05 -15.56 6.28
C LEU A 442 5.10 -14.98 7.24
N SER A 443 5.27 -15.61 8.39
CA SER A 443 6.36 -15.32 9.32
C SER A 443 6.83 -16.61 9.99
N ASN A 444 8.14 -16.76 10.12
CA ASN A 444 8.74 -17.80 10.95
C ASN A 444 8.92 -17.32 12.40
N ILE A 445 8.75 -16.02 12.66
CA ILE A 445 8.83 -15.43 13.99
C ILE A 445 7.43 -15.44 14.62
N LYS A 446 7.32 -16.03 15.81
CA LYS A 446 6.06 -16.18 16.53
C LYS A 446 5.83 -15.00 17.49
N VAL A 447 4.58 -14.82 17.86
CA VAL A 447 4.19 -13.83 18.89
C VAL A 447 4.88 -14.18 20.21
N GLY A 448 5.54 -13.18 20.82
CA GLY A 448 6.20 -13.30 22.12
C GLY A 448 7.63 -13.88 22.08
N GLU A 449 8.19 -14.18 20.90
CA GLU A 449 9.63 -14.49 20.78
C GLU A 449 10.48 -13.22 20.97
N ASP A 450 11.70 -13.36 21.51
CA ASP A 450 12.61 -12.25 21.78
C ASP A 450 13.30 -11.78 20.49
N ILE A 451 12.78 -10.68 19.94
CA ILE A 451 13.26 -10.10 18.69
C ILE A 451 14.41 -9.14 18.97
N GLY A 452 15.61 -9.55 18.60
CA GLY A 452 16.85 -8.88 18.92
C GLY A 452 17.56 -8.19 17.77
N SER A 453 18.41 -7.24 18.14
CA SER A 453 19.40 -6.58 17.29
C SER A 453 20.79 -7.12 17.66
N TYR A 454 21.03 -8.36 17.24
CA TYR A 454 22.23 -9.09 17.63
C TYR A 454 23.48 -8.60 16.91
N THR A 455 24.59 -8.52 17.64
CA THR A 455 25.90 -8.09 17.12
C THR A 455 27.02 -9.02 17.50
N VAL A 456 27.99 -9.18 16.61
CA VAL A 456 29.23 -9.91 16.82
C VAL A 456 30.40 -9.00 16.44
N ASN A 457 31.41 -8.85 17.33
CA ASN A 457 32.53 -7.95 17.11
C ASN A 457 32.12 -6.54 16.68
N SER A 458 31.10 -5.97 17.32
CA SER A 458 30.50 -4.65 17.04
C SER A 458 29.87 -4.50 15.64
N THR A 459 29.65 -5.58 14.91
CA THR A 459 28.93 -5.61 13.63
C THR A 459 27.63 -6.43 13.77
N PRO A 460 26.59 -6.16 12.95
CA PRO A 460 25.38 -6.97 12.95
C PRO A 460 25.67 -8.46 12.73
N LEU A 461 24.86 -9.35 13.35
CA LEU A 461 24.89 -10.77 13.07
C LEU A 461 24.32 -11.06 11.67
N VAL A 462 23.24 -10.37 11.29
CA VAL A 462 22.63 -10.39 9.95
C VAL A 462 22.73 -8.98 9.36
N GLY A 463 23.35 -8.85 8.19
CA GLY A 463 23.63 -7.54 7.59
C GLY A 463 25.10 -7.39 7.22
N HIS A 464 25.68 -6.20 7.38
CA HIS A 464 27.14 -5.99 7.20
C HIS A 464 27.93 -6.58 8.35
N THR A 465 28.24 -7.87 8.22
CA THR A 465 28.90 -8.67 9.28
C THR A 465 30.43 -8.50 9.29
N TYR A 466 31.05 -8.91 10.41
CA TYR A 466 32.50 -8.96 10.55
C TYR A 466 33.16 -9.84 9.48
N ASN A 467 32.56 -10.99 9.16
CA ASN A 467 33.06 -11.92 8.14
C ASN A 467 32.71 -11.51 6.70
N LYS A 468 32.02 -10.37 6.51
CA LYS A 468 31.64 -9.83 5.20
C LYS A 468 30.79 -10.80 4.35
N TYR A 469 29.88 -11.54 4.97
CA TYR A 469 28.90 -12.34 4.24
C TYR A 469 28.03 -11.45 3.37
N THR A 470 27.91 -11.78 2.09
CA THR A 470 27.24 -10.93 1.11
C THR A 470 25.75 -11.23 0.97
N LYS A 471 25.28 -12.38 1.45
CA LYS A 471 23.86 -12.75 1.36
C LYS A 471 23.40 -13.49 2.60
N PHE A 472 22.12 -13.24 2.95
CA PHE A 472 21.39 -13.90 4.02
C PHE A 472 20.03 -14.31 3.49
N ALA A 473 19.53 -15.49 3.83
CA ALA A 473 18.24 -15.99 3.38
C ALA A 473 17.36 -16.41 4.56
N GLU A 474 16.06 -16.22 4.42
CA GLU A 474 15.03 -16.81 5.26
C GLU A 474 14.23 -17.81 4.42
N LYS A 475 14.10 -19.07 4.88
CA LYS A 475 13.42 -20.16 4.16
C LYS A 475 11.97 -20.28 4.61
N TYR A 476 11.06 -20.46 3.64
CA TYR A 476 9.66 -20.80 3.86
C TYR A 476 9.31 -22.07 3.10
N GLU A 477 8.83 -23.08 3.82
CA GLU A 477 8.34 -24.32 3.20
C GLU A 477 6.95 -24.09 2.61
N LEU A 478 6.81 -24.31 1.32
CA LEU A 478 5.57 -24.16 0.59
C LEU A 478 4.94 -25.51 0.27
N LYS A 479 3.62 -25.60 0.40
CA LYS A 479 2.84 -26.81 0.08
C LYS A 479 2.28 -26.82 -1.35
N GLU A 480 2.23 -25.67 -1.98
CA GLU A 480 1.67 -25.46 -3.30
C GLU A 480 2.37 -24.26 -3.97
N PRO A 481 2.33 -24.14 -5.31
CA PRO A 481 2.85 -22.97 -5.99
C PRO A 481 2.26 -21.69 -5.43
N THR A 482 3.12 -20.75 -5.08
CA THR A 482 2.77 -19.56 -4.29
C THR A 482 3.25 -18.30 -4.98
N LEU A 483 2.37 -17.31 -5.11
CA LEU A 483 2.69 -15.98 -5.65
C LEU A 483 3.20 -15.09 -4.52
N VAL A 484 4.34 -14.43 -4.72
CA VAL A 484 4.97 -13.49 -3.77
C VAL A 484 4.80 -12.07 -4.28
N TYR A 485 4.23 -11.18 -3.46
CA TYR A 485 3.99 -9.76 -3.78
C TYR A 485 5.10 -8.83 -3.28
N GLY A 486 5.63 -9.09 -2.11
CA GLY A 486 6.62 -8.26 -1.44
C GLY A 486 6.99 -8.83 -0.09
N VAL A 487 7.83 -8.13 0.67
CA VAL A 487 8.39 -8.62 1.93
C VAL A 487 8.41 -7.52 2.97
N TYR A 488 7.93 -7.82 4.17
CA TYR A 488 8.17 -7.02 5.36
C TYR A 488 9.57 -7.25 5.90
N MET A 489 10.26 -6.19 6.26
CA MET A 489 11.60 -6.20 6.83
C MET A 489 11.65 -5.33 8.09
N LEU A 490 12.45 -5.74 9.09
CA LEU A 490 12.70 -4.95 10.31
C LEU A 490 14.20 -4.64 10.45
N PRO A 491 14.72 -3.60 9.79
CA PRO A 491 16.10 -3.16 9.97
C PRO A 491 16.30 -2.48 11.33
N PHE A 492 17.49 -2.62 11.92
CA PHE A 492 17.79 -2.01 13.22
C PHE A 492 18.99 -1.08 13.25
N ARG A 493 19.87 -1.13 12.27
CA ARG A 493 21.10 -0.34 12.24
C ARG A 493 21.42 0.08 10.82
N GLY A 494 21.92 1.30 10.66
CA GLY A 494 22.49 1.77 9.42
C GLY A 494 22.16 3.22 9.13
N LYS A 495 23.13 3.91 8.52
CA LYS A 495 22.88 5.08 7.70
C LYS A 495 22.74 4.55 6.29
N TYR A 496 21.54 4.58 5.75
CA TYR A 496 21.34 4.18 4.37
C TYR A 496 22.12 5.14 3.46
N ASP A 497 22.95 4.57 2.61
CA ASP A 497 23.64 5.29 1.54
C ASP A 497 23.18 4.69 0.22
N ILE A 498 22.46 5.46 -0.57
CA ILE A 498 21.92 5.01 -1.88
C ILE A 498 23.04 4.57 -2.84
N SER A 499 24.29 4.94 -2.55
CA SER A 499 25.45 4.44 -3.32
C SER A 499 25.86 3.01 -2.97
N ILE A 500 25.29 2.46 -1.90
CA ILE A 500 25.53 1.10 -1.43
C ILE A 500 24.17 0.40 -1.38
N PRO A 501 23.63 0.00 -2.54
CA PRO A 501 22.28 -0.54 -2.60
C PRO A 501 22.20 -1.85 -1.82
N ILE A 502 21.14 -1.96 -1.03
CA ILE A 502 20.70 -3.22 -0.44
C ILE A 502 19.61 -3.77 -1.36
N THR A 503 19.73 -5.04 -1.71
CA THR A 503 18.75 -5.69 -2.56
C THR A 503 18.04 -6.83 -1.84
N LEU A 504 16.74 -6.89 -2.07
CA LEU A 504 15.90 -8.02 -1.72
C LEU A 504 15.77 -8.91 -2.96
N GLU A 505 16.02 -10.20 -2.78
CA GLU A 505 15.96 -11.18 -3.86
C GLU A 505 15.03 -12.32 -3.49
N ILE A 506 14.24 -12.81 -4.43
CA ILE A 506 13.37 -13.98 -4.26
C ILE A 506 13.95 -15.15 -5.03
N TYR A 507 14.16 -16.25 -4.34
CA TYR A 507 14.65 -17.50 -4.92
C TYR A 507 13.64 -18.63 -4.70
N SER A 508 13.66 -19.59 -5.64
CA SER A 508 13.11 -20.93 -5.49
C SER A 508 14.25 -21.92 -5.26
N GLY A 509 14.00 -22.97 -4.48
CA GLY A 509 14.95 -24.06 -4.25
C GLY A 509 14.40 -25.10 -3.30
N VAL A 510 15.05 -26.27 -3.19
CA VAL A 510 14.62 -27.34 -2.28
C VAL A 510 15.19 -27.12 -0.87
N ASP A 511 16.49 -27.14 -0.75
CA ASP A 511 17.19 -27.04 0.55
C ASP A 511 17.86 -25.69 0.75
N VAL A 512 18.30 -25.06 -0.34
CA VAL A 512 19.01 -23.79 -0.37
C VAL A 512 18.49 -22.92 -1.52
N PRO A 513 18.76 -21.59 -1.54
CA PRO A 513 18.43 -20.75 -2.70
C PRO A 513 19.13 -21.23 -3.98
N GLU A 514 18.36 -21.60 -5.01
CA GLU A 514 18.89 -22.16 -6.28
C GLU A 514 18.60 -21.23 -7.47
N THR A 515 17.32 -20.90 -7.70
CA THR A 515 16.88 -20.14 -8.86
C THR A 515 16.42 -18.75 -8.44
N LEU A 516 17.11 -17.71 -8.90
CA LEU A 516 16.71 -16.30 -8.72
C LEU A 516 15.48 -16.00 -9.59
N LEU A 517 14.40 -15.55 -8.96
CA LEU A 517 13.13 -15.19 -9.61
C LEU A 517 12.90 -13.69 -9.69
N SER A 518 13.30 -12.93 -8.66
CA SER A 518 13.13 -11.47 -8.62
C SER A 518 14.25 -10.81 -7.82
N ARG A 519 14.53 -9.56 -8.19
CA ARG A 519 15.47 -8.69 -7.47
C ARG A 519 14.90 -7.29 -7.40
N THR A 520 14.80 -6.73 -6.18
CA THR A 520 14.25 -5.41 -5.89
C THR A 520 15.20 -4.60 -5.02
N LEU A 521 15.39 -3.33 -5.33
CA LEU A 521 16.15 -2.42 -4.47
C LEU A 521 15.33 -2.09 -3.21
N VAL A 522 15.99 -2.07 -2.07
CA VAL A 522 15.39 -1.61 -0.81
C VAL A 522 15.48 -0.10 -0.77
N HIS A 523 14.33 0.57 -0.78
CA HIS A 523 14.25 2.03 -0.72
C HIS A 523 14.43 2.53 0.72
N PRO A 524 15.20 3.59 0.95
CA PRO A 524 15.28 4.24 2.26
C PRO A 524 13.96 4.95 2.56
N THR A 525 13.37 4.66 3.72
CA THR A 525 12.14 5.26 4.21
C THR A 525 12.38 6.02 5.52
N GLU A 526 11.41 6.85 5.94
CA GLU A 526 11.49 7.74 7.11
C GLU A 526 11.98 7.09 8.39
N ALA A 527 11.72 5.81 8.57
CA ALA A 527 11.97 5.14 9.83
C ALA A 527 12.90 3.95 9.73
N SER A 528 13.40 3.64 8.54
CA SER A 528 14.21 2.44 8.31
C SER A 528 15.56 2.49 9.01
N PHE A 529 16.09 3.70 9.34
CA PHE A 529 17.48 3.82 9.70
C PHE A 529 17.70 4.86 10.79
N TYR A 530 18.36 4.43 11.87
CA TYR A 530 18.78 5.27 12.99
C TYR A 530 19.80 6.30 12.53
N ARG A 531 19.52 7.58 12.74
CA ARG A 531 20.45 8.70 12.48
C ARG A 531 21.36 8.90 13.70
N SER A 532 22.57 8.32 13.69
CA SER A 532 23.58 8.72 14.67
C SER A 532 24.21 10.04 14.24
N GLY A 533 24.08 11.09 15.04
CA GLY A 533 24.94 12.29 14.94
C GLY A 533 24.27 13.62 14.63
N THR A 534 22.96 13.82 14.84
CA THR A 534 22.38 15.16 14.92
C THR A 534 21.83 15.42 16.32
N PRO A 535 22.10 16.61 16.92
CA PRO A 535 21.66 16.94 18.27
C PRO A 535 20.20 17.42 18.26
N PHE A 536 19.25 16.52 18.06
CA PHE A 536 17.87 16.71 18.50
C PHE A 536 17.66 15.80 19.70
N VAL A 537 18.07 16.29 20.86
CA VAL A 537 18.21 15.53 22.10
C VAL A 537 16.87 15.10 22.71
N GLU A 538 15.74 15.68 22.29
CA GLU A 538 14.41 15.33 22.82
C GLU A 538 13.70 14.20 22.07
N ASP A 539 14.07 13.93 20.81
CA ASP A 539 13.41 12.88 20.01
C ASP A 539 14.13 11.51 20.05
N ILE A 540 15.31 11.42 20.63
CA ILE A 540 16.17 10.21 20.62
C ILE A 540 15.60 9.07 21.48
N VAL A 541 14.76 9.38 22.45
CA VAL A 541 14.22 8.38 23.40
C VAL A 541 13.08 7.54 22.80
N ASN A 542 12.50 7.94 21.65
CA ASN A 542 11.30 7.33 21.06
C ASN A 542 11.46 6.77 19.64
N TYR A 543 12.66 6.64 19.09
CA TYR A 543 12.84 5.92 17.83
C TYR A 543 12.68 4.41 18.03
N LYS A 544 11.44 3.97 18.10
CA LYS A 544 11.12 2.56 17.97
C LYS A 544 11.46 2.12 16.54
N LYS A 545 12.01 0.93 16.39
CA LYS A 545 12.27 0.33 15.08
C LYS A 545 10.96 0.29 14.28
N GLN A 546 11.03 0.66 13.03
CA GLN A 546 9.90 0.60 12.13
C GLN A 546 10.10 -0.53 11.12
N GLU A 547 9.06 -1.31 10.97
CA GLU A 547 8.94 -2.28 9.91
C GLU A 547 8.73 -1.55 8.57
N ILE A 548 9.39 -2.01 7.52
CA ILE A 548 9.18 -1.53 6.15
C ILE A 548 8.62 -2.67 5.30
N TYR A 549 7.85 -2.32 4.27
CA TYR A 549 7.40 -3.25 3.25
C TYR A 549 8.13 -2.95 1.94
N VAL A 550 8.74 -3.98 1.35
CA VAL A 550 9.42 -3.89 0.06
C VAL A 550 8.59 -4.65 -0.97
N PRO A 551 7.82 -3.95 -1.82
CA PRO A 551 7.07 -4.59 -2.87
C PRO A 551 7.99 -5.11 -3.98
N LEU A 552 7.62 -6.20 -4.62
CA LEU A 552 8.27 -6.65 -5.85
C LEU A 552 7.76 -5.82 -7.03
N GLU A 553 8.61 -5.51 -7.99
CA GLU A 553 8.20 -4.80 -9.21
C GLU A 553 7.10 -5.57 -9.97
N VAL A 554 7.23 -6.89 -10.00
CA VAL A 554 6.20 -7.82 -10.52
C VAL A 554 6.15 -9.00 -9.56
N PRO A 555 4.94 -9.38 -9.08
CA PRO A 555 4.79 -10.59 -8.27
C PRO A 555 5.28 -11.84 -9.00
N VAL A 556 5.97 -12.72 -8.28
CA VAL A 556 6.58 -13.92 -8.86
C VAL A 556 6.04 -15.20 -8.25
N THR A 557 5.86 -16.23 -9.07
CA THR A 557 5.43 -17.55 -8.61
C THR A 557 6.64 -18.39 -8.22
N VAL A 558 6.62 -18.94 -7.00
CA VAL A 558 7.58 -19.89 -6.46
C VAL A 558 6.93 -21.27 -6.45
N ASN A 559 7.57 -22.26 -7.07
CA ASN A 559 7.03 -23.62 -7.22
C ASN A 559 7.58 -24.63 -6.22
N GLU A 560 8.70 -24.32 -5.56
CA GLU A 560 9.35 -25.12 -4.51
C GLU A 560 9.36 -24.33 -3.20
N ASN A 561 10.36 -24.52 -2.33
CA ASN A 561 10.49 -23.68 -1.16
C ASN A 561 10.89 -22.26 -1.55
N LEU A 562 10.31 -21.29 -0.84
CA LEU A 562 10.61 -19.87 -1.01
C LEU A 562 11.81 -19.51 -0.13
N PHE A 563 12.78 -18.84 -0.71
CA PHE A 563 13.85 -18.16 0.02
C PHE A 563 13.77 -16.66 -0.23
N VAL A 564 13.63 -15.91 0.83
CA VAL A 564 13.72 -14.45 0.83
C VAL A 564 15.17 -14.09 1.16
N VAL A 565 15.87 -13.48 0.22
CA VAL A 565 17.32 -13.26 0.32
C VAL A 565 17.61 -11.76 0.40
N LEU A 566 18.39 -11.38 1.40
CA LEU A 566 19.00 -10.06 1.51
C LEU A 566 20.39 -10.11 0.90
N SER A 567 20.66 -9.28 -0.10
CA SER A 567 21.95 -9.16 -0.78
C SER A 567 22.60 -7.81 -0.49
N LEU A 568 23.87 -7.82 -0.11
CA LEU A 568 24.64 -6.69 0.42
C LEU A 568 25.92 -6.45 -0.34
N ASN A 569 26.26 -5.18 -0.55
CA ASN A 569 27.56 -4.75 -1.05
C ASN A 569 28.40 -4.17 0.09
N TYR A 570 29.68 -4.48 0.12
CA TYR A 570 30.64 -4.01 1.12
C TYR A 570 31.55 -2.87 0.61
N ASP A 571 31.34 -2.38 -0.59
CA ASP A 571 32.10 -1.24 -1.11
C ASP A 571 31.79 0.02 -0.28
N ASN A 572 32.83 0.70 0.18
CA ASN A 572 32.73 1.92 1.00
C ASN A 572 31.99 1.75 2.34
N ILE A 573 31.84 0.53 2.86
CA ILE A 573 31.29 0.28 4.20
C ILE A 573 32.29 0.67 5.28
N THR A 574 31.78 1.42 6.26
CA THR A 574 32.47 1.85 7.47
C THR A 574 31.66 1.47 8.70
N THR A 575 32.22 1.61 9.89
CA THR A 575 31.51 1.35 11.15
C THR A 575 30.31 2.28 11.37
N SER A 576 30.24 3.40 10.66
CA SER A 576 29.15 4.40 10.80
C SER A 576 27.97 4.17 9.84
N ASN A 577 28.11 3.33 8.80
CA ASN A 577 27.07 3.06 7.80
C ASN A 577 26.74 1.56 7.67
N LEU A 578 26.98 0.77 8.71
CA LEU A 578 26.59 -0.65 8.74
C LEU A 578 25.07 -0.79 8.71
N PHE A 579 24.59 -1.68 7.85
CA PHE A 579 23.20 -2.13 7.83
C PHE A 579 23.05 -3.42 8.65
N GLY A 580 21.96 -3.55 9.41
CA GLY A 580 21.64 -4.73 10.19
C GLY A 580 20.16 -5.05 10.21
N MET A 581 19.82 -6.34 10.29
CA MET A 581 18.47 -6.87 10.36
C MET A 581 18.17 -7.44 11.73
N SER A 582 16.94 -7.24 12.20
CA SER A 582 16.41 -7.90 13.39
C SER A 582 16.14 -9.37 13.11
N CYS A 583 16.40 -10.21 14.12
CA CYS A 583 16.18 -11.65 14.06
C CYS A 583 15.86 -12.19 15.44
N VAL A 584 15.44 -13.45 15.50
CA VAL A 584 15.25 -14.22 16.72
C VAL A 584 16.33 -15.30 16.78
N ILE A 585 16.87 -15.53 17.98
CA ILE A 585 17.81 -16.62 18.28
C ILE A 585 17.31 -17.36 19.52
N GLU A 586 16.86 -18.60 19.37
CA GLU A 586 16.37 -19.44 20.46
C GLU A 586 16.83 -20.88 20.31
N GLU A 587 17.16 -21.56 21.44
CA GLU A 587 17.67 -22.92 21.42
C GLU A 587 16.64 -23.96 20.95
N ASN A 588 15.35 -23.72 21.21
CA ASN A 588 14.27 -24.68 20.98
C ASN A 588 13.44 -24.43 19.73
N ARG A 589 14.03 -23.78 18.71
CA ARG A 589 13.39 -23.54 17.43
C ARG A 589 14.16 -24.17 16.28
N ASP A 590 13.48 -24.37 15.15
CA ASP A 590 14.14 -24.73 13.91
C ASP A 590 14.90 -23.53 13.35
N CYS A 591 16.09 -23.75 12.80
CA CYS A 591 16.85 -22.74 12.10
C CYS A 591 16.28 -22.60 10.68
N THR A 592 15.72 -21.43 10.37
CA THR A 592 15.17 -21.12 9.05
C THR A 592 16.08 -20.19 8.25
N ALA A 593 17.12 -19.63 8.90
CA ALA A 593 18.02 -18.67 8.31
C ALA A 593 19.33 -19.30 7.79
N TYR A 594 19.80 -18.74 6.68
CA TYR A 594 21.03 -19.13 6.00
C TYR A 594 21.93 -17.92 5.76
N PHE A 595 23.23 -18.15 5.66
CA PHE A 595 24.21 -17.17 5.18
C PHE A 595 25.02 -17.73 4.04
N TYR A 596 25.59 -16.85 3.19
CA TYR A 596 26.40 -17.24 2.03
C TYR A 596 27.89 -17.01 2.31
N ASP A 597 28.65 -18.10 2.35
CA ASP A 597 30.10 -18.16 2.51
C ASP A 597 30.66 -19.08 1.41
N ASN A 598 30.77 -18.59 0.17
CA ASN A 598 31.04 -19.33 -1.05
C ASN A 598 30.03 -20.44 -1.38
N GLN A 599 29.24 -20.87 -0.39
CA GLN A 599 28.07 -21.75 -0.49
C GLN A 599 27.07 -21.34 0.59
N TRP A 600 25.82 -21.74 0.41
CA TRP A 600 24.79 -21.55 1.43
C TRP A 600 25.00 -22.47 2.62
N LYS A 601 24.95 -21.91 3.84
CA LYS A 601 25.07 -22.63 5.11
C LYS A 601 23.96 -22.17 6.06
N PRO A 602 23.32 -23.08 6.80
CA PRO A 602 22.40 -22.68 7.87
C PRO A 602 23.19 -22.03 9.02
N PHE A 603 22.51 -21.18 9.80
CA PHE A 603 23.15 -20.52 10.94
C PHE A 603 23.58 -21.50 12.04
N THR A 604 23.08 -22.73 12.03
CA THR A 604 23.61 -23.82 12.88
C THR A 604 25.08 -24.15 12.62
N GLU A 605 25.60 -23.81 11.43
CA GLU A 605 27.02 -23.93 11.04
C GLU A 605 27.81 -22.63 11.19
N CYS A 606 27.22 -21.62 11.88
CA CYS A 606 27.86 -20.33 12.06
C CYS A 606 29.13 -20.44 12.93
N PRO A 607 30.23 -19.74 12.60
CA PRO A 607 31.46 -19.76 13.39
C PRO A 607 31.31 -19.18 14.80
N TYR A 608 30.20 -18.56 15.12
CA TYR A 608 29.90 -17.98 16.45
C TYR A 608 29.13 -18.92 17.38
N GLY A 609 28.84 -20.14 16.96
CA GLY A 609 28.10 -21.16 17.67
C GLY A 609 26.98 -21.77 16.82
N ASN A 610 26.39 -22.85 17.34
CA ASN A 610 25.22 -23.46 16.73
C ASN A 610 23.99 -22.60 17.03
N LEU A 611 23.63 -21.68 16.13
CA LEU A 611 22.56 -20.71 16.32
C LEU A 611 21.31 -21.11 15.52
N ASN A 612 20.18 -21.23 16.21
CA ASN A 612 18.88 -21.37 15.55
C ASN A 612 18.28 -19.97 15.32
N VAL A 613 18.38 -19.50 14.10
CA VAL A 613 18.03 -18.12 13.71
C VAL A 613 16.84 -18.10 12.80
N SER A 614 15.93 -17.12 12.97
CA SER A 614 15.01 -16.64 11.95
C SER A 614 15.16 -15.13 11.77
N ILE A 615 15.23 -14.70 10.54
CA ILE A 615 15.39 -13.30 10.16
C ILE A 615 14.02 -12.69 9.91
N TRP A 616 13.80 -11.44 10.31
CA TRP A 616 12.56 -10.73 10.01
C TRP A 616 12.49 -10.33 8.53
N LEU A 617 12.13 -11.29 7.69
CA LEU A 617 11.97 -11.16 6.24
C LEU A 617 10.66 -11.84 5.82
N ASP A 618 9.51 -11.25 6.18
CA ASP A 618 8.18 -11.86 6.10
C ASP A 618 7.51 -11.57 4.75
N PRO A 619 7.35 -12.56 3.86
CA PRO A 619 6.73 -12.36 2.56
C PRO A 619 5.21 -12.25 2.67
N VAL A 620 4.62 -11.38 1.83
CA VAL A 620 3.18 -11.37 1.52
C VAL A 620 2.96 -12.29 0.32
N VAL A 621 2.16 -13.30 0.52
CA VAL A 621 1.96 -14.37 -0.46
C VAL A 621 0.49 -14.61 -0.74
N ALA A 622 0.22 -15.17 -1.93
CA ALA A 622 -1.10 -15.66 -2.32
C ALA A 622 -0.99 -17.05 -2.93
N LYS A 623 -2.10 -17.79 -2.95
CA LYS A 623 -2.19 -18.92 -3.84
C LYS A 623 -1.88 -18.45 -5.25
N SER A 624 -0.85 -19.01 -5.86
CA SER A 624 -0.79 -18.97 -7.30
C SER A 624 -2.10 -19.60 -7.77
N LYS A 625 -2.92 -18.85 -8.52
CA LYS A 625 -3.88 -19.56 -9.36
C LYS A 625 -2.97 -20.51 -10.13
N SER A 626 -3.02 -21.82 -9.76
CA SER A 626 -2.58 -22.76 -10.75
C SER A 626 -3.33 -22.35 -11.99
N THR A 627 -2.66 -21.84 -12.99
CA THR A 627 -2.99 -22.20 -14.33
C THR A 627 -2.73 -23.70 -14.47
N SER A 628 -3.40 -24.50 -13.62
CA SER A 628 -4.06 -25.62 -14.14
C SER A 628 -5.24 -24.98 -14.92
N ILE A 629 -4.99 -24.58 -16.12
CA ILE A 629 -5.36 -25.49 -17.22
C ILE A 629 -5.17 -26.83 -16.60
N GLY A 630 -6.26 -27.29 -15.87
CA GLY A 630 -6.27 -28.59 -15.25
C GLY A 630 -5.53 -29.43 -16.23
N GLU A 631 -4.52 -30.24 -15.81
CA GLU A 631 -4.07 -31.23 -16.73
C GLU A 631 -5.34 -31.73 -17.42
N ALA A 632 -5.81 -30.95 -18.36
CA ALA A 632 -6.54 -31.46 -19.47
C ALA A 632 -5.54 -32.50 -19.83
N SER A 633 -5.75 -33.71 -19.25
CA SER A 633 -5.09 -34.93 -19.63
C SER A 633 -4.51 -34.62 -20.96
N GLU A 634 -3.17 -34.60 -21.14
CA GLU A 634 -2.59 -34.23 -22.43
C GLU A 634 -3.58 -34.73 -23.49
N SER A 635 -4.59 -33.95 -23.76
CA SER A 635 -5.35 -34.08 -25.00
C SER A 635 -4.25 -33.62 -25.91
N LYS A 636 -3.52 -34.58 -26.46
CA LYS A 636 -2.49 -34.38 -27.45
C LYS A 636 -3.12 -33.36 -28.35
N SER A 637 -2.62 -32.11 -28.29
CA SER A 637 -3.04 -31.08 -29.21
C SER A 637 -2.96 -31.75 -30.56
N ASN A 638 -4.09 -31.89 -31.23
CA ASN A 638 -4.13 -32.60 -32.52
C ASN A 638 -3.36 -31.78 -33.57
N PHE A 639 -3.07 -30.49 -33.25
CA PHE A 639 -2.41 -29.55 -34.14
C PHE A 639 -1.11 -28.98 -33.53
N ALA A 640 -0.03 -29.06 -34.29
CA ALA A 640 1.22 -28.35 -33.98
C ALA A 640 1.24 -27.02 -34.74
N ILE A 641 1.57 -25.92 -34.03
CA ILE A 641 1.65 -24.58 -34.61
C ILE A 641 3.11 -24.14 -34.59
N TYR A 642 3.66 -23.79 -35.74
CA TYR A 642 5.07 -23.37 -35.86
C TYR A 642 5.27 -22.36 -37.02
N PRO A 643 6.33 -21.50 -36.95
CA PRO A 643 7.11 -21.26 -35.74
C PRO A 643 6.32 -20.50 -34.70
N ASN A 644 6.53 -20.78 -33.43
CA ASN A 644 5.98 -20.01 -32.33
C ASN A 644 7.04 -19.94 -31.21
N PRO A 645 7.70 -18.79 -31.04
CA PRO A 645 7.43 -17.45 -31.61
C PRO A 645 7.60 -17.36 -33.14
N THR A 646 6.83 -16.45 -33.75
CA THR A 646 6.84 -16.19 -35.19
C THR A 646 7.30 -14.75 -35.52
N GLN A 647 7.62 -14.51 -36.79
CA GLN A 647 7.89 -13.16 -37.33
C GLN A 647 6.76 -12.66 -38.26
N GLY A 648 5.54 -13.20 -38.09
CA GLY A 648 4.36 -12.75 -38.81
C GLY A 648 3.54 -13.87 -39.47
N GLU A 649 4.05 -15.09 -39.53
CA GLU A 649 3.33 -16.23 -40.14
C GLU A 649 3.44 -17.46 -39.26
N VAL A 650 2.36 -18.22 -39.12
CA VAL A 650 2.34 -19.55 -38.47
C VAL A 650 1.71 -20.57 -39.36
N PHE A 651 2.22 -21.79 -39.29
CA PHE A 651 1.72 -22.97 -39.98
C PHE A 651 1.09 -23.92 -38.97
N ILE A 652 0.09 -24.69 -39.40
CA ILE A 652 -0.58 -25.68 -38.59
C ILE A 652 -0.38 -27.07 -39.20
N ASN A 653 0.03 -28.04 -38.38
CA ASN A 653 0.26 -29.42 -38.82
C ASN A 653 -0.41 -30.40 -37.84
N PRO A 654 -1.24 -31.36 -38.31
CA PRO A 654 -1.69 -31.48 -39.69
C PRO A 654 -2.66 -30.36 -40.08
N SER A 655 -2.73 -30.06 -41.38
CA SER A 655 -3.75 -29.15 -41.92
C SER A 655 -5.13 -29.71 -41.67
N PHE A 656 -6.11 -28.84 -41.46
CA PHE A 656 -7.50 -29.24 -41.19
C PHE A 656 -8.46 -28.45 -42.07
N GLU A 657 -9.66 -28.98 -42.28
CA GLU A 657 -10.76 -28.20 -42.82
C GLU A 657 -11.56 -27.56 -41.71
N GLY A 658 -11.66 -26.23 -41.70
CA GLY A 658 -12.33 -25.48 -40.67
C GLY A 658 -12.03 -23.99 -40.69
N GLU A 659 -12.39 -23.31 -39.64
CA GLU A 659 -12.17 -21.89 -39.47
C GLU A 659 -11.14 -21.59 -38.34
N TYR A 660 -10.50 -20.42 -38.42
CA TYR A 660 -9.71 -19.91 -37.31
C TYR A 660 -10.22 -18.53 -36.89
N LYS A 661 -9.98 -18.17 -35.63
CA LYS A 661 -10.15 -16.83 -35.06
C LYS A 661 -8.90 -16.45 -34.32
N LEU A 662 -8.43 -15.23 -34.57
CA LEU A 662 -7.25 -14.66 -33.91
C LEU A 662 -7.68 -13.48 -33.07
N PHE A 663 -7.33 -13.50 -31.79
CA PHE A 663 -7.64 -12.45 -30.84
C PHE A 663 -6.34 -11.84 -30.30
N ASP A 664 -6.32 -10.53 -30.09
CA ASP A 664 -5.27 -9.88 -29.32
C ASP A 664 -5.46 -10.12 -27.81
N MET A 665 -4.52 -9.65 -26.99
CA MET A 665 -4.56 -9.82 -25.53
C MET A 665 -5.71 -9.08 -24.85
N THR A 666 -6.39 -8.18 -25.56
CA THR A 666 -7.61 -7.50 -25.04
C THR A 666 -8.89 -8.30 -25.31
N GLY A 667 -8.78 -9.45 -25.99
CA GLY A 667 -9.92 -10.25 -26.43
C GLY A 667 -10.60 -9.70 -27.69
N LYS A 668 -10.03 -8.66 -28.33
CA LYS A 668 -10.53 -8.15 -29.60
C LYS A 668 -10.12 -9.09 -30.73
N MET A 669 -11.07 -9.50 -31.53
CA MET A 669 -10.78 -10.28 -32.72
C MET A 669 -10.06 -9.42 -33.76
N VAL A 670 -8.83 -9.82 -34.11
CA VAL A 670 -7.93 -9.12 -35.04
C VAL A 670 -7.78 -9.85 -36.37
N GLY A 671 -8.26 -11.10 -36.46
CA GLY A 671 -8.28 -11.89 -37.68
C GLY A 671 -9.23 -13.06 -37.55
N SER A 672 -9.79 -13.48 -38.68
CA SER A 672 -10.54 -14.75 -38.81
C SER A 672 -10.58 -15.15 -40.25
N GLY A 673 -10.73 -16.45 -40.51
CA GLY A 673 -10.85 -16.97 -41.86
C GLY A 673 -11.02 -18.47 -41.88
N VAL A 674 -11.20 -19.01 -43.09
CA VAL A 674 -11.10 -20.45 -43.33
C VAL A 674 -9.61 -20.80 -43.36
N PHE A 675 -9.24 -21.91 -42.75
CA PHE A 675 -7.85 -22.35 -42.70
C PHE A 675 -7.32 -22.74 -44.09
N ASP A 676 -6.19 -22.13 -44.50
CA ASP A 676 -5.53 -22.34 -45.77
C ASP A 676 -4.03 -22.56 -45.59
N SER A 677 -3.62 -23.56 -44.78
CA SER A 677 -2.27 -23.98 -44.49
C SER A 677 -1.36 -23.00 -43.70
N GLN A 678 -1.60 -21.70 -43.77
CA GLN A 678 -0.88 -20.68 -42.95
C GLN A 678 -1.81 -19.58 -42.46
N ILE A 679 -1.42 -18.94 -41.34
CA ILE A 679 -2.16 -17.81 -40.77
C ILE A 679 -1.17 -16.66 -40.61
N ASN A 680 -1.55 -15.49 -41.14
CA ASN A 680 -0.79 -14.27 -40.97
C ASN A 680 -1.13 -13.58 -39.64
N ILE A 681 -0.11 -13.25 -38.86
CA ILE A 681 -0.21 -12.51 -37.60
C ILE A 681 0.12 -11.05 -37.90
N PRO A 682 -0.82 -10.10 -37.75
CA PRO A 682 -0.72 -8.79 -38.38
C PRO A 682 0.33 -7.84 -37.78
N ILE A 683 0.68 -7.97 -36.49
CA ILE A 683 1.57 -7.05 -35.78
C ILE A 683 2.36 -7.83 -34.73
N LYS A 684 3.49 -7.27 -34.25
CA LYS A 684 4.21 -7.79 -33.09
C LYS A 684 3.33 -7.79 -31.85
N GLY A 685 3.34 -8.87 -31.10
CA GLY A 685 2.52 -9.02 -29.89
C GLY A 685 2.20 -10.45 -29.52
N PHE A 686 1.30 -10.56 -28.54
CA PHE A 686 0.75 -11.83 -28.08
C PHE A 686 -0.67 -12.00 -28.58
N TYR A 687 -1.00 -13.21 -29.05
CA TYR A 687 -2.30 -13.53 -29.60
C TYR A 687 -2.83 -14.86 -29.08
N ILE A 688 -4.14 -15.00 -29.09
CA ILE A 688 -4.86 -16.26 -28.89
C ILE A 688 -5.42 -16.69 -30.24
N LEU A 689 -4.99 -17.85 -30.71
CA LEU A 689 -5.48 -18.47 -31.93
C LEU A 689 -6.46 -19.58 -31.57
N GLU A 690 -7.71 -19.45 -32.01
CA GLU A 690 -8.74 -20.48 -31.92
C GLU A 690 -8.83 -21.20 -33.25
N LEU A 691 -8.70 -22.52 -33.20
CA LEU A 691 -8.94 -23.42 -34.33
C LEU A 691 -10.33 -24.08 -34.17
N LEU A 692 -11.13 -24.03 -35.19
CA LEU A 692 -12.52 -24.53 -35.26
C LEU A 692 -12.62 -25.55 -36.38
N PRO A 693 -12.16 -26.80 -36.19
CA PRO A 693 -12.27 -27.84 -37.21
C PRO A 693 -13.73 -28.15 -37.55
N ASN A 694 -14.00 -28.49 -38.82
CA ASN A 694 -15.34 -28.92 -39.22
C ASN A 694 -15.75 -30.23 -38.52
N THR A 695 -14.78 -31.04 -38.13
CA THR A 695 -14.95 -32.29 -37.37
C THR A 695 -13.93 -32.31 -36.25
N GLY A 696 -14.38 -32.34 -34.98
CA GLY A 696 -13.50 -32.33 -33.81
C GLY A 696 -13.85 -31.24 -32.80
N GLU A 697 -13.06 -31.18 -31.74
CA GLU A 697 -13.22 -30.17 -30.69
C GLU A 697 -12.44 -28.91 -31.05
N LYS A 698 -12.91 -27.75 -30.58
CA LYS A 698 -12.25 -26.47 -30.68
C LYS A 698 -10.93 -26.52 -29.91
N GLU A 699 -9.84 -26.08 -30.53
CA GLU A 699 -8.54 -25.91 -29.87
C GLU A 699 -8.14 -24.45 -29.77
N THR A 700 -7.36 -24.15 -28.75
CA THR A 700 -6.88 -22.77 -28.48
C THR A 700 -5.38 -22.79 -28.24
N HIS A 701 -4.65 -21.91 -28.94
CA HIS A 701 -3.20 -21.83 -28.89
C HIS A 701 -2.74 -20.39 -28.64
N LYS A 702 -1.65 -20.24 -27.90
CA LYS A 702 -1.01 -18.95 -27.69
C LYS A 702 0.06 -18.73 -28.78
N ILE A 703 0.01 -17.58 -29.44
CA ILE A 703 0.96 -17.18 -30.48
C ILE A 703 1.75 -15.97 -30.01
N ILE A 704 3.06 -16.01 -30.20
CA ILE A 704 3.99 -14.90 -29.93
C ILE A 704 4.54 -14.43 -31.27
N CYS A 705 4.35 -13.16 -31.63
CA CYS A 705 4.90 -12.53 -32.82
C CYS A 705 5.94 -11.49 -32.42
N HIS A 706 7.18 -11.62 -32.91
CA HIS A 706 8.33 -10.73 -32.62
C HIS A 706 8.55 -9.68 -33.67
#